data_04fc571d85a71d720dfe4b77c0135612
#
_entry.id   04fc571d85a71d720dfe4b77c0135612
#
_cell.length_a   1.000
_cell.length_b   1.000
_cell.length_c   1.000
_cell.angle_alpha   90.00
_cell.angle_beta   90.00
_cell.angle_gamma   90.00
#
_symmetry.space_group_name_H-M   'P 1'
#
loop_
_entity.id
_entity.type
_entity.pdbx_description
1 polymer ?
#
loop_
_entity_poly.entity_id
_entity_poly.type
_entity_poly.pdbx_seq_one_letter_code
_entity_poly.pdbx_strand_id
1 'polypeptide(L)'
;MSYLRPILRGIFLAVLLVPAALRFEANAQESGHLTLQDLLSVEPAGESALSPDGKTIALTLRGQIVLMSSEGGWPVQLTSTQGGKSGLAWSPDGKHIAYAGQGSIWVVSASGGSPRRLTNAPAGGGDPRQATDRAPRWSPDAHWILFQSGRRGTNSLLVVSADGSTTSFVTSAKEEAEAGRWSPSGDEIVYVTREKAYFSGRINLLKFDTHAGQSIGEPVTLYTAPVDRGGGWAIRGAVWSPDGKTLATVLQNSGWNHIYLLSPKGGEPKQITDGSFEDEDPTFSPDGKSISFISNRGQSEANNLFVIPANGGEAHQVAKFDTPGIVSEPQWAPDSKSLYFNHQSPLETSDLLVQSLSSSTTPRYLTHTTPKNFSAAAQVPERVTWASKDGKEISGLLFTPRGAKPGAKLPAVVWVHGGPEGQDDFRADLWAQYLAQSGYVVLEPNYRGSSGYGEAFRNLNVEDSNGGEVDDVAAGAQYLVTRGLADPARLAIGGGSHGGTMTAYMVVHYPDLFAAAIELYGVVDRQLFVERTNPPSSVRWMMKMGGSPTEKPEVYRRANVLSQVDKVKTPLLVMHGEDDPQVPPANSALFVKALREHHKTVFYFTYPGELHGFSQPAHRLDAWQKQLAFLQQYINPKYGTTTTSTDEVVFPGSGKEANSHNEEK
;
A
#
# COMPACT_ATOMS: atom_id res chain seq x y z
N MET A 1 -87.34 -18.67 28.68
CA MET A 1 -87.86 -18.11 27.47
C MET A 1 -86.67 -17.50 26.76
N SER A 2 -86.05 -18.22 25.82
CA SER A 2 -85.99 -18.03 24.38
C SER A 2 -85.34 -16.69 23.98
N TYR A 3 -84.22 -16.62 23.29
CA TYR A 3 -83.99 -17.07 21.91
C TYR A 3 -82.47 -17.05 21.55
N LEU A 4 -82.03 -18.12 20.86
CA LEU A 4 -80.76 -18.24 20.14
C LEU A 4 -80.74 -17.36 18.88
N ARG A 5 -79.60 -16.79 18.52
CA ARG A 5 -79.21 -16.57 17.10
C ARG A 5 -77.68 -16.69 16.92
N PRO A 6 -77.22 -17.22 15.80
CA PRO A 6 -75.84 -17.61 15.54
C PRO A 6 -74.98 -16.52 14.96
N ILE A 7 -73.69 -16.51 15.30
CA ILE A 7 -72.68 -15.62 14.74
C ILE A 7 -71.96 -16.34 13.57
N LEU A 8 -72.05 -15.77 12.36
CA LEU A 8 -71.26 -16.12 11.19
C LEU A 8 -69.76 -15.76 11.42
N ARG A 9 -68.88 -16.74 11.24
CA ARG A 9 -67.44 -16.53 11.14
C ARG A 9 -67.09 -16.18 9.68
N GLY A 10 -66.67 -14.95 9.45
CA GLY A 10 -65.97 -14.52 8.23
C GLY A 10 -64.48 -14.81 8.34
N ILE A 11 -63.97 -15.68 7.48
CA ILE A 11 -62.53 -15.92 7.32
C ILE A 11 -61.99 -14.84 6.40
N PHE A 12 -61.20 -13.90 6.92
CA PHE A 12 -60.40 -13.01 6.08
C PHE A 12 -59.10 -13.70 5.66
N LEU A 13 -58.96 -14.01 4.39
CA LEU A 13 -57.75 -14.49 3.77
C LEU A 13 -56.87 -13.27 3.48
N ALA A 14 -55.89 -13.02 4.35
CA ALA A 14 -54.86 -12.01 4.09
C ALA A 14 -53.80 -12.57 3.11
N VAL A 15 -53.90 -12.18 1.83
CA VAL A 15 -52.87 -12.45 0.84
C VAL A 15 -51.70 -11.48 1.13
N LEU A 16 -50.62 -12.00 1.71
CA LEU A 16 -49.36 -11.31 1.82
C LEU A 16 -48.71 -11.21 0.42
N LEU A 17 -48.83 -10.07 -0.23
CA LEU A 17 -47.99 -9.68 -1.34
C LEU A 17 -46.58 -9.38 -0.80
N VAL A 18 -45.67 -10.34 -0.87
CA VAL A 18 -44.24 -10.13 -0.68
C VAL A 18 -43.71 -9.47 -1.97
N PRO A 19 -43.07 -8.28 -1.90
CA PRO A 19 -42.54 -7.65 -3.10
C PRO A 19 -41.47 -8.54 -3.75
N ALA A 20 -41.52 -8.65 -5.06
CA ALA A 20 -40.61 -9.45 -5.89
C ALA A 20 -39.11 -9.04 -5.77
N ALA A 21 -38.82 -7.90 -5.13
CA ALA A 21 -37.46 -7.42 -4.90
C ALA A 21 -36.62 -8.31 -3.95
N LEU A 22 -37.24 -9.08 -3.02
CA LEU A 22 -36.51 -9.94 -2.08
C LEU A 22 -36.05 -11.28 -2.67
N ARG A 23 -36.44 -11.63 -3.88
CA ARG A 23 -35.99 -12.88 -4.54
C ARG A 23 -34.73 -12.73 -5.39
N PHE A 24 -34.29 -11.51 -5.70
CA PHE A 24 -33.10 -11.28 -6.52
C PHE A 24 -31.79 -11.28 -5.70
N GLU A 25 -31.81 -10.92 -4.43
CA GLU A 25 -30.59 -10.95 -3.58
C GLU A 25 -30.15 -12.35 -3.15
N ALA A 26 -31.05 -13.32 -3.10
CA ALA A 26 -30.71 -14.70 -2.70
C ALA A 26 -30.00 -15.50 -3.82
N ASN A 27 -30.12 -15.11 -5.10
CA ASN A 27 -29.51 -15.83 -6.21
C ASN A 27 -28.11 -15.29 -6.61
N ALA A 28 -27.70 -14.10 -6.17
CA ALA A 28 -26.38 -13.58 -6.43
C ALA A 28 -25.30 -14.23 -5.53
N GLN A 29 -25.70 -14.84 -4.43
CA GLN A 29 -24.82 -15.44 -3.43
C GLN A 29 -24.29 -16.84 -3.79
N GLU A 30 -24.87 -17.52 -4.80
CA GLU A 30 -24.44 -18.87 -5.20
C GLU A 30 -23.49 -18.90 -6.41
N SER A 31 -23.23 -17.77 -7.08
CA SER A 31 -22.52 -17.78 -8.38
C SER A 31 -21.00 -17.61 -8.30
N GLY A 32 -20.40 -17.30 -7.17
CA GLY A 32 -18.96 -16.99 -7.07
C GLY A 32 -18.53 -15.82 -7.98
N HIS A 33 -19.43 -14.88 -8.25
CA HIS A 33 -19.19 -13.73 -9.09
C HIS A 33 -19.08 -12.46 -8.25
N LEU A 34 -17.94 -11.74 -8.37
CA LEU A 34 -17.70 -10.47 -7.71
C LEU A 34 -18.37 -9.33 -8.46
N THR A 35 -19.01 -8.43 -7.74
CA THR A 35 -19.45 -7.13 -8.25
C THR A 35 -18.47 -6.04 -7.84
N LEU A 36 -18.50 -4.88 -8.49
CA LEU A 36 -17.70 -3.73 -8.05
C LEU A 36 -18.07 -3.29 -6.62
N GLN A 37 -19.32 -3.47 -6.22
CA GLN A 37 -19.77 -3.18 -4.86
C GLN A 37 -19.18 -4.16 -3.84
N ASP A 38 -19.01 -5.43 -4.21
CA ASP A 38 -18.32 -6.41 -3.35
C ASP A 38 -16.87 -5.98 -3.07
N LEU A 39 -16.15 -5.47 -4.09
CA LEU A 39 -14.79 -4.97 -3.93
C LEU A 39 -14.73 -3.78 -2.95
N LEU A 40 -15.73 -2.90 -2.97
CA LEU A 40 -15.81 -1.77 -2.03
C LEU A 40 -16.13 -2.22 -0.60
N SER A 41 -16.81 -3.35 -0.45
CA SER A 41 -17.21 -3.90 0.86
C SER A 41 -16.11 -4.70 1.55
N VAL A 42 -14.97 -4.93 0.89
CA VAL A 42 -13.82 -5.63 1.47
C VAL A 42 -13.20 -4.77 2.57
N GLU A 43 -13.21 -5.27 3.79
CA GLU A 43 -12.69 -4.61 4.98
C GLU A 43 -11.69 -5.53 5.70
N PRO A 44 -10.42 -5.54 5.25
CA PRO A 44 -9.40 -6.41 5.81
C PRO A 44 -9.08 -6.05 7.26
N ALA A 45 -8.56 -7.01 8.00
CA ALA A 45 -7.91 -6.74 9.27
C ALA A 45 -6.69 -5.83 9.02
N GLY A 46 -6.65 -4.71 9.74
CA GLY A 46 -5.55 -3.77 9.67
C GLY A 46 -4.52 -4.00 10.78
N GLU A 47 -3.88 -2.92 11.22
CA GLU A 47 -2.85 -2.93 12.27
C GLU A 47 -3.37 -3.53 13.58
N SER A 48 -2.55 -4.34 14.22
CA SER A 48 -2.84 -4.95 15.51
C SER A 48 -1.77 -4.61 16.56
N ALA A 49 -2.15 -4.69 17.85
CA ALA A 49 -1.24 -4.54 18.98
C ALA A 49 -1.67 -5.47 20.12
N LEU A 50 -0.75 -6.33 20.56
CA LEU A 50 -0.97 -7.23 21.68
C LEU A 50 -0.78 -6.48 23.01
N SER A 51 -1.69 -6.71 23.98
CA SER A 51 -1.56 -6.14 25.33
C SER A 51 -0.30 -6.64 26.05
N PRO A 52 0.26 -5.90 27.00
CA PRO A 52 1.48 -6.30 27.73
C PRO A 52 1.34 -7.64 28.47
N ASP A 53 0.12 -8.01 28.89
CA ASP A 53 -0.16 -9.31 29.54
C ASP A 53 -0.45 -10.44 28.54
N GLY A 54 -0.46 -10.14 27.24
CA GLY A 54 -0.68 -11.09 26.16
C GLY A 54 -2.11 -11.60 26.00
N LYS A 55 -3.10 -11.04 26.72
CA LYS A 55 -4.47 -11.59 26.74
C LYS A 55 -5.44 -10.90 25.78
N THR A 56 -5.14 -9.66 25.40
CA THR A 56 -6.04 -8.84 24.59
C THR A 56 -5.28 -8.28 23.38
N ILE A 57 -5.94 -8.28 22.24
CA ILE A 57 -5.45 -7.65 21.01
C ILE A 57 -6.31 -6.43 20.72
N ALA A 58 -5.67 -5.28 20.53
CA ALA A 58 -6.27 -4.14 19.86
C ALA A 58 -6.03 -4.28 18.35
N LEU A 59 -7.08 -4.15 17.56
CA LEU A 59 -7.04 -4.35 16.10
C LEU A 59 -7.80 -3.22 15.41
N THR A 60 -7.30 -2.72 14.31
CA THR A 60 -8.07 -1.83 13.44
C THR A 60 -8.95 -2.66 12.50
N LEU A 61 -10.26 -2.43 12.59
CA LEU A 61 -11.26 -3.05 11.75
C LEU A 61 -12.29 -1.99 11.36
N ARG A 62 -12.63 -1.87 10.08
CA ARG A 62 -13.58 -0.83 9.59
C ARG A 62 -13.19 0.59 9.99
N GLY A 63 -11.89 0.87 10.01
CA GLY A 63 -11.36 2.17 10.43
C GLY A 63 -11.54 2.48 11.92
N GLN A 64 -12.00 1.53 12.74
CA GLN A 64 -12.16 1.65 14.19
C GLN A 64 -11.23 0.71 14.94
N ILE A 65 -10.94 1.03 16.20
CA ILE A 65 -10.24 0.12 17.11
C ILE A 65 -11.27 -0.82 17.72
N VAL A 66 -10.99 -2.11 17.63
CA VAL A 66 -11.72 -3.17 18.32
C VAL A 66 -10.80 -3.90 19.27
N LEU A 67 -11.34 -4.48 20.35
CA LEU A 67 -10.63 -5.37 21.26
C LEU A 67 -11.13 -6.79 21.09
N MET A 68 -10.22 -7.74 21.09
CA MET A 68 -10.56 -9.17 21.10
C MET A 68 -9.60 -9.95 21.99
N SER A 69 -10.00 -11.14 22.41
CA SER A 69 -9.10 -12.06 23.13
C SER A 69 -7.96 -12.52 22.19
N SER A 70 -6.76 -12.66 22.73
CA SER A 70 -5.62 -13.27 22.02
C SER A 70 -5.87 -14.74 21.67
N GLU A 71 -6.82 -15.39 22.33
CA GLU A 71 -7.30 -16.74 21.98
C GLU A 71 -8.36 -16.75 20.87
N GLY A 72 -8.71 -15.59 20.32
CA GLY A 72 -9.78 -15.43 19.34
C GLY A 72 -11.14 -15.13 19.98
N GLY A 73 -12.17 -15.06 19.16
CA GLY A 73 -13.52 -14.73 19.56
C GLY A 73 -14.05 -13.46 18.90
N TRP A 74 -15.18 -12.95 19.38
CA TRP A 74 -15.82 -11.79 18.77
C TRP A 74 -15.10 -10.48 19.15
N PRO A 75 -14.73 -9.64 18.19
CA PRO A 75 -14.18 -8.32 18.48
C PRO A 75 -15.25 -7.39 19.06
N VAL A 76 -14.86 -6.60 20.06
CA VAL A 76 -15.70 -5.57 20.68
C VAL A 76 -15.19 -4.21 20.26
N GLN A 77 -16.04 -3.39 19.66
CA GLN A 77 -15.66 -2.05 19.20
C GLN A 77 -15.32 -1.13 20.38
N LEU A 78 -14.14 -0.53 20.36
CA LEU A 78 -13.64 0.40 21.38
C LEU A 78 -13.83 1.86 20.98
N THR A 79 -13.71 2.20 19.69
CA THR A 79 -13.84 3.58 19.20
C THR A 79 -14.95 3.69 18.16
N SER A 80 -15.60 4.88 18.07
CA SER A 80 -16.66 5.17 17.11
C SER A 80 -16.49 6.56 16.45
N THR A 81 -15.34 7.20 16.61
CA THR A 81 -15.06 8.51 16.02
C THR A 81 -14.77 8.39 14.52
N GLN A 82 -15.07 9.44 13.75
CA GLN A 82 -14.82 9.47 12.30
C GLN A 82 -13.33 9.32 11.96
N GLY A 83 -13.05 8.84 10.74
CA GLY A 83 -11.71 8.66 10.19
C GLY A 83 -10.99 7.41 10.68
N GLY A 84 -10.01 6.97 9.90
CA GLY A 84 -9.17 5.81 10.21
C GLY A 84 -8.30 6.03 11.45
N LYS A 85 -7.92 4.93 12.11
CA LYS A 85 -7.00 4.88 13.24
C LYS A 85 -5.78 4.05 12.84
N SER A 86 -4.61 4.46 13.33
CA SER A 86 -3.34 3.77 13.07
C SER A 86 -2.34 3.99 14.22
N GLY A 87 -1.23 3.28 14.20
CA GLY A 87 -0.16 3.42 15.18
C GLY A 87 -0.59 2.93 16.57
N LEU A 88 -1.30 1.80 16.66
CA LEU A 88 -1.80 1.28 17.92
C LEU A 88 -0.66 0.99 18.90
N ALA A 89 -0.70 1.54 20.10
CA ALA A 89 0.29 1.32 21.15
C ALA A 89 -0.37 1.19 22.54
N TRP A 90 -0.22 0.02 23.15
CA TRP A 90 -0.64 -0.18 24.54
C TRP A 90 0.27 0.56 25.50
N SER A 91 -0.32 1.14 26.54
CA SER A 91 0.46 1.60 27.68
C SER A 91 1.09 0.41 28.40
N PRO A 92 2.29 0.55 29.02
CA PRO A 92 2.97 -0.55 29.72
C PRO A 92 2.14 -1.22 30.83
N ASP A 93 1.21 -0.47 31.43
CA ASP A 93 0.29 -1.00 32.46
C ASP A 93 -0.96 -1.71 31.89
N GLY A 94 -1.10 -1.73 30.54
CA GLY A 94 -2.22 -2.37 29.84
C GLY A 94 -3.57 -1.66 29.96
N LYS A 95 -3.62 -0.43 30.51
CA LYS A 95 -4.89 0.26 30.77
C LYS A 95 -5.33 1.17 29.65
N HIS A 96 -4.42 1.61 28.77
CA HIS A 96 -4.69 2.59 27.73
C HIS A 96 -4.11 2.15 26.40
N ILE A 97 -4.71 2.66 25.32
CA ILE A 97 -4.21 2.52 23.96
C ILE A 97 -4.03 3.92 23.39
N ALA A 98 -2.81 4.24 23.00
CA ALA A 98 -2.50 5.42 22.19
C ALA A 98 -2.64 5.07 20.70
N TYR A 99 -3.13 6.02 19.90
CA TYR A 99 -3.29 5.85 18.47
C TYR A 99 -3.25 7.21 17.73
N ALA A 100 -2.96 7.17 16.45
CA ALA A 100 -3.11 8.30 15.55
C ALA A 100 -4.50 8.31 14.91
N GLY A 101 -5.13 9.47 14.86
CA GLY A 101 -6.43 9.67 14.22
C GLY A 101 -6.68 11.15 13.97
N GLN A 102 -7.28 11.49 12.82
CA GLN A 102 -7.57 12.88 12.45
C GLN A 102 -6.36 13.82 12.59
N GLY A 103 -5.16 13.34 12.21
CA GLY A 103 -3.92 14.10 12.26
C GLY A 103 -3.35 14.34 13.66
N SER A 104 -3.83 13.68 14.69
CA SER A 104 -3.44 13.90 16.09
C SER A 104 -3.22 12.58 16.83
N ILE A 105 -2.53 12.65 17.98
CA ILE A 105 -2.40 11.53 18.90
C ILE A 105 -3.59 11.55 19.87
N TRP A 106 -4.18 10.39 20.06
CA TRP A 106 -5.31 10.13 20.95
C TRP A 106 -4.97 9.00 21.92
N VAL A 107 -5.63 8.99 23.05
CA VAL A 107 -5.61 7.89 24.03
C VAL A 107 -7.03 7.50 24.39
N VAL A 108 -7.27 6.20 24.47
CA VAL A 108 -8.54 5.61 24.93
C VAL A 108 -8.26 4.58 26.03
N SER A 109 -9.14 4.50 27.04
CA SER A 109 -9.06 3.44 28.06
C SER A 109 -9.40 2.09 27.43
N ALA A 110 -8.65 1.04 27.75
CA ALA A 110 -8.95 -0.32 27.34
C ALA A 110 -10.28 -0.85 27.91
N SER A 111 -10.77 -0.26 29.00
CA SER A 111 -12.10 -0.57 29.57
C SER A 111 -13.24 0.17 28.88
N GLY A 112 -12.97 0.98 27.85
CA GLY A 112 -13.95 1.79 27.15
C GLY A 112 -14.02 3.23 27.64
N GLY A 113 -14.97 3.98 27.09
CA GLY A 113 -15.14 5.41 27.33
C GLY A 113 -14.74 6.28 26.15
N SER A 114 -14.88 7.60 26.29
CA SER A 114 -14.57 8.55 25.23
C SER A 114 -13.06 8.68 25.03
N PRO A 115 -12.55 8.57 23.80
CA PRO A 115 -11.15 8.86 23.51
C PRO A 115 -10.81 10.33 23.85
N ARG A 116 -9.61 10.52 24.38
CA ARG A 116 -9.05 11.83 24.72
C ARG A 116 -7.97 12.20 23.70
N ARG A 117 -8.12 13.37 23.09
CA ARG A 117 -7.11 13.93 22.18
C ARG A 117 -5.96 14.51 23.01
N LEU A 118 -4.72 14.13 22.70
CA LEU A 118 -3.53 14.63 23.39
C LEU A 118 -2.84 15.75 22.63
N THR A 119 -2.86 15.71 21.30
CA THR A 119 -2.12 16.68 20.49
C THR A 119 -3.06 17.41 19.51
N ASN A 120 -2.66 18.63 19.15
CA ASN A 120 -3.30 19.43 18.12
C ASN A 120 -2.27 19.68 17.02
N ALA A 121 -2.23 18.83 15.99
CA ALA A 121 -1.47 19.16 14.81
C ALA A 121 -2.10 20.39 14.14
N PRO A 122 -1.33 21.42 13.75
CA PRO A 122 -1.87 22.52 12.98
C PRO A 122 -2.42 21.96 11.65
N ALA A 123 -3.53 22.52 11.18
CA ALA A 123 -3.98 22.27 9.82
C ALA A 123 -2.86 22.73 8.89
N GLY A 124 -2.21 21.79 8.21
CA GLY A 124 -1.04 22.08 7.38
C GLY A 124 -1.45 22.84 6.13
N GLY A 125 -0.76 23.94 5.84
CA GLY A 125 -0.78 24.52 4.50
C GLY A 125 0.12 23.64 3.62
N GLY A 126 -0.44 22.90 2.68
CA GLY A 126 0.29 22.00 1.80
C GLY A 126 -0.26 20.57 1.85
N ASP A 127 0.60 19.59 1.92
CA ASP A 127 0.19 18.17 2.00
C ASP A 127 -0.38 17.85 3.39
N PRO A 128 -1.69 17.54 3.53
CA PRO A 128 -2.30 17.19 4.82
C PRO A 128 -1.64 15.99 5.50
N ARG A 129 -0.95 15.13 4.73
CA ARG A 129 -0.23 13.96 5.27
C ARG A 129 1.06 14.34 5.99
N GLN A 130 1.66 15.50 5.66
CA GLN A 130 2.90 15.97 6.28
C GLN A 130 2.65 16.66 7.63
N ALA A 131 1.49 17.25 7.85
CA ALA A 131 1.15 17.96 9.08
C ALA A 131 0.61 17.06 10.20
N THR A 132 0.54 15.75 9.98
CA THR A 132 -0.08 14.80 10.90
C THR A 132 0.86 14.30 11.99
N ASP A 133 0.32 14.12 13.20
CA ASP A 133 0.95 13.38 14.28
C ASP A 133 0.63 11.89 14.11
N ARG A 134 1.68 11.01 14.18
CA ARG A 134 1.54 9.58 13.89
C ARG A 134 2.54 8.73 14.67
N ALA A 135 2.33 7.41 14.61
CA ALA A 135 3.20 6.39 15.19
C ALA A 135 3.53 6.59 16.68
N PRO A 136 2.51 6.73 17.57
CA PRO A 136 2.74 6.90 18.99
C PRO A 136 3.44 5.68 19.62
N ARG A 137 4.31 5.93 20.61
CA ARG A 137 5.03 4.92 21.39
C ARG A 137 5.12 5.36 22.84
N TRP A 138 4.55 4.59 23.75
CA TRP A 138 4.67 4.85 25.19
C TRP A 138 6.10 4.70 25.66
N SER A 139 6.53 5.57 26.58
CA SER A 139 7.74 5.35 27.38
C SER A 139 7.52 4.15 28.32
N PRO A 140 8.59 3.43 28.72
CA PRO A 140 8.46 2.27 29.62
C PRO A 140 7.82 2.59 30.97
N ASP A 141 7.93 3.81 31.45
CA ASP A 141 7.33 4.31 32.70
C ASP A 141 5.88 4.82 32.55
N ALA A 142 5.34 4.77 31.32
CA ALA A 142 3.99 5.24 30.97
C ALA A 142 3.74 6.76 31.16
N HIS A 143 4.77 7.57 31.36
CA HIS A 143 4.60 9.01 31.54
C HIS A 143 4.56 9.80 30.23
N TRP A 144 5.20 9.29 29.18
CA TRP A 144 5.35 9.97 27.90
C TRP A 144 4.90 9.12 26.73
N ILE A 145 4.48 9.78 25.66
CA ILE A 145 4.22 9.17 24.36
C ILE A 145 5.11 9.87 23.34
N LEU A 146 6.08 9.13 22.79
CA LEU A 146 6.89 9.56 21.66
C LEU A 146 6.04 9.42 20.38
N PHE A 147 6.10 10.40 19.49
CA PHE A 147 5.39 10.37 18.22
C PHE A 147 6.14 11.16 17.14
N GLN A 148 5.81 10.88 15.90
CA GLN A 148 6.33 11.58 14.73
C GLN A 148 5.33 12.66 14.29
N SER A 149 5.83 13.83 13.88
CA SER A 149 5.01 14.96 13.45
C SER A 149 5.65 15.73 12.30
N GLY A 150 4.84 16.09 11.31
CA GLY A 150 5.25 16.97 10.21
C GLY A 150 4.96 18.46 10.43
N ARG A 151 4.59 18.89 11.65
CA ARG A 151 4.14 20.26 11.95
C ARG A 151 5.14 21.38 11.69
N ARG A 152 6.41 21.06 11.42
CA ARG A 152 7.47 22.01 11.03
C ARG A 152 7.80 21.98 9.53
N GLY A 153 6.99 21.28 8.73
CA GLY A 153 7.25 21.08 7.29
C GLY A 153 8.18 19.92 6.97
N THR A 154 8.87 19.38 8.00
CA THR A 154 9.69 18.17 7.95
C THR A 154 9.30 17.25 9.09
N ASN A 155 9.59 15.96 8.96
CA ASN A 155 9.35 15.00 10.02
C ASN A 155 10.23 15.30 11.24
N SER A 156 9.62 15.40 12.41
CA SER A 156 10.30 15.57 13.69
C SER A 156 9.76 14.58 14.71
N LEU A 157 10.56 14.24 15.69
CA LEU A 157 10.11 13.47 16.85
C LEU A 157 9.73 14.42 17.99
N LEU A 158 8.58 14.16 18.60
CA LEU A 158 8.04 14.86 19.75
C LEU A 158 7.62 13.86 20.81
N VAL A 159 7.52 14.35 22.04
CA VAL A 159 6.85 13.66 23.13
C VAL A 159 5.67 14.47 23.61
N VAL A 160 4.62 13.78 24.06
CA VAL A 160 3.52 14.36 24.81
C VAL A 160 3.37 13.60 26.13
N SER A 161 3.10 14.33 27.23
CA SER A 161 2.80 13.67 28.50
C SER A 161 1.51 12.85 28.43
N ALA A 162 1.44 11.77 29.19
CA ALA A 162 0.29 10.87 29.19
C ALA A 162 -1.04 11.59 29.50
N ASP A 163 -1.01 12.69 30.26
CA ASP A 163 -2.15 13.53 30.56
C ASP A 163 -2.43 14.60 29.49
N GLY A 164 -1.55 14.76 28.49
CA GLY A 164 -1.67 15.73 27.40
C GLY A 164 -1.32 17.18 27.80
N SER A 165 -0.81 17.42 29.01
CA SER A 165 -0.53 18.76 29.51
C SER A 165 0.74 19.39 28.91
N THR A 166 1.69 18.57 28.49
CA THR A 166 3.00 19.01 28.00
C THR A 166 3.33 18.34 26.68
N THR A 167 3.81 19.11 25.71
CA THR A 167 4.35 18.61 24.44
C THR A 167 5.71 19.24 24.17
N SER A 168 6.72 18.43 23.88
CA SER A 168 8.09 18.88 23.65
C SER A 168 8.67 18.27 22.39
N PHE A 169 9.55 19.03 21.70
CA PHE A 169 10.34 18.50 20.60
C PHE A 169 11.51 17.69 21.15
N VAL A 170 11.71 16.50 20.60
CA VAL A 170 12.85 15.62 20.89
C VAL A 170 14.02 15.93 19.96
N THR A 171 13.70 16.11 18.66
CA THR A 171 14.72 16.36 17.64
C THR A 171 14.73 17.82 17.18
N SER A 172 15.87 18.26 16.63
CA SER A 172 16.03 19.62 16.14
C SER A 172 15.17 19.89 14.89
N ALA A 173 14.85 21.17 14.64
CA ALA A 173 14.08 21.57 13.45
C ALA A 173 14.87 21.40 12.13
N LYS A 174 16.16 21.14 12.20
CA LYS A 174 17.05 20.98 11.04
C LYS A 174 17.14 19.52 10.58
N GLU A 175 16.63 18.59 11.38
CA GLU A 175 16.68 17.16 11.11
C GLU A 175 15.34 16.65 10.61
N GLU A 176 15.36 15.81 9.59
CA GLU A 176 14.23 15.01 9.21
C GLU A 176 14.32 13.67 9.92
N ALA A 177 13.57 13.54 11.03
CA ALA A 177 13.68 12.44 11.98
C ALA A 177 12.42 11.56 11.99
N GLU A 178 12.63 10.24 12.03
CA GLU A 178 11.55 9.26 12.04
C GLU A 178 11.94 7.96 12.76
N ALA A 179 11.00 7.02 12.86
CA ALA A 179 11.19 5.68 13.43
C ALA A 179 11.75 5.66 14.85
N GLY A 180 11.39 6.66 15.68
CA GLY A 180 11.85 6.75 17.08
C GLY A 180 11.39 5.58 17.94
N ARG A 181 12.31 5.06 18.79
CA ARG A 181 12.06 3.98 19.75
C ARG A 181 12.73 4.28 21.08
N TRP A 182 11.97 4.12 22.16
CA TRP A 182 12.50 4.18 23.51
C TRP A 182 13.45 3.03 23.80
N SER A 183 14.54 3.28 24.54
CA SER A 183 15.30 2.23 25.21
C SER A 183 14.42 1.51 26.25
N PRO A 184 14.73 0.26 26.62
CA PRO A 184 14.01 -0.43 27.69
C PRO A 184 14.03 0.29 29.04
N SER A 185 15.09 1.08 29.31
CA SER A 185 15.22 1.94 30.50
C SER A 185 14.42 3.25 30.40
N GLY A 186 14.06 3.68 29.19
CA GLY A 186 13.33 4.93 28.95
C GLY A 186 14.18 6.20 28.93
N ASP A 187 15.47 6.11 29.17
CA ASP A 187 16.41 7.25 29.24
C ASP A 187 17.13 7.55 27.93
N GLU A 188 16.86 6.75 26.87
CA GLU A 188 17.42 6.94 25.54
C GLU A 188 16.36 6.72 24.46
N ILE A 189 16.53 7.39 23.32
CA ILE A 189 15.72 7.24 22.12
C ILE A 189 16.65 6.98 20.95
N VAL A 190 16.46 5.82 20.28
CA VAL A 190 17.06 5.55 18.97
C VAL A 190 16.12 6.03 17.88
N TYR A 191 16.66 6.66 16.84
CA TYR A 191 15.86 7.16 15.71
C TYR A 191 16.70 7.24 14.43
N VAL A 192 16.02 7.41 13.31
CA VAL A 192 16.64 7.60 12.00
C VAL A 192 16.49 9.05 11.55
N THR A 193 17.57 9.65 11.05
CA THR A 193 17.48 10.88 10.26
C THR A 193 17.63 10.57 8.78
N ARG A 194 16.86 11.28 7.97
CA ARG A 194 16.95 11.22 6.51
C ARG A 194 17.81 12.37 6.01
N GLU A 195 18.67 12.05 5.08
CA GLU A 195 19.53 13.02 4.42
C GLU A 195 19.36 12.93 2.91
N LYS A 196 19.66 14.02 2.21
CA LYS A 196 19.62 14.08 0.75
C LYS A 196 18.32 13.46 0.20
N ALA A 197 17.18 13.89 0.75
CA ALA A 197 15.85 13.44 0.34
C ALA A 197 15.67 11.91 0.30
N TYR A 198 16.08 11.25 1.40
CA TYR A 198 15.93 9.79 1.63
C TYR A 198 16.95 8.88 0.94
N PHE A 199 17.94 9.42 0.23
CA PHE A 199 18.98 8.61 -0.41
C PHE A 199 20.11 8.19 0.53
N SER A 200 20.17 8.79 1.71
CA SER A 200 21.02 8.33 2.81
C SER A 200 20.32 8.60 4.13
N GLY A 201 20.87 8.06 5.21
CA GLY A 201 20.32 8.27 6.54
C GLY A 201 21.30 7.87 7.62
N ARG A 202 21.00 8.26 8.85
CA ARG A 202 21.77 7.89 10.02
C ARG A 202 20.88 7.24 11.05
N ILE A 203 21.45 6.31 11.80
CA ILE A 203 20.88 5.83 13.06
C ILE A 203 21.52 6.67 14.16
N ASN A 204 20.69 7.38 14.90
CA ASN A 204 21.13 8.27 15.99
C ASN A 204 20.57 7.78 17.32
N LEU A 205 21.32 8.07 18.38
CA LEU A 205 20.95 7.83 19.77
C LEU A 205 20.94 9.16 20.52
N LEU A 206 19.86 9.45 21.24
CA LEU A 206 19.68 10.66 22.01
C LEU A 206 19.28 10.31 23.45
N LYS A 207 19.90 10.92 24.42
CA LYS A 207 19.50 10.79 25.82
C LYS A 207 18.26 11.62 26.11
N PHE A 208 17.44 11.13 27.02
CA PHE A 208 16.16 11.74 27.37
C PHE A 208 15.98 11.81 28.89
N ASP A 209 15.58 12.98 29.38
CA ASP A 209 15.19 13.18 30.78
C ASP A 209 13.65 12.94 30.90
N THR A 210 13.26 11.82 31.48
CA THR A 210 11.85 11.46 31.69
C THR A 210 11.16 12.34 32.74
N HIS A 211 11.90 12.99 33.62
CA HIS A 211 11.32 13.93 34.62
C HIS A 211 11.04 15.29 33.98
N ALA A 212 11.98 15.79 33.20
CA ALA A 212 11.84 17.07 32.52
C ALA A 212 11.06 17.00 31.20
N GLY A 213 10.90 15.79 30.61
CA GLY A 213 10.22 15.60 29.33
C GLY A 213 10.99 16.19 28.14
N GLN A 214 12.34 16.14 28.19
CA GLN A 214 13.17 16.76 27.16
C GLN A 214 14.44 15.96 26.87
N SER A 215 15.00 16.17 25.68
CA SER A 215 16.29 15.58 25.29
C SER A 215 17.47 16.20 26.05
N ILE A 216 18.51 15.40 26.28
CA ILE A 216 19.75 15.80 26.97
C ILE A 216 20.90 15.76 25.96
N GLY A 217 21.54 16.91 25.75
CA GLY A 217 22.73 17.03 24.90
C GLY A 217 22.44 16.84 23.40
N GLU A 218 23.48 16.58 22.64
CA GLU A 218 23.41 16.35 21.19
C GLU A 218 23.29 14.85 20.91
N PRO A 219 22.63 14.47 19.80
CA PRO A 219 22.53 13.07 19.39
C PRO A 219 23.89 12.48 18.99
N VAL A 220 24.09 11.22 19.32
CA VAL A 220 25.26 10.44 18.88
C VAL A 220 24.88 9.62 17.65
N THR A 221 25.57 9.81 16.53
CA THR A 221 25.38 8.96 15.34
C THR A 221 26.05 7.61 15.56
N LEU A 222 25.24 6.56 15.51
CA LEU A 222 25.69 5.17 15.65
C LEU A 222 26.11 4.56 14.30
N TYR A 223 25.44 4.96 13.23
CA TYR A 223 25.69 4.47 11.87
C TYR A 223 25.25 5.48 10.82
N THR A 224 25.99 5.57 9.72
CA THR A 224 25.62 6.37 8.53
C THR A 224 25.56 5.44 7.31
N ALA A 225 24.41 5.38 6.66
CA ALA A 225 24.25 4.59 5.46
C ALA A 225 24.91 5.25 4.25
N PRO A 226 25.45 4.48 3.31
CA PRO A 226 25.87 4.98 2.02
C PRO A 226 24.70 5.60 1.24
N VAL A 227 25.03 6.43 0.24
CA VAL A 227 24.00 7.04 -0.63
C VAL A 227 23.49 6.00 -1.61
N ASP A 228 22.18 5.75 -1.59
CA ASP A 228 21.48 4.89 -2.55
C ASP A 228 20.71 5.77 -3.57
N ARG A 229 21.17 5.80 -4.81
CA ARG A 229 20.58 6.62 -5.89
C ARG A 229 19.23 6.11 -6.39
N GLY A 230 18.90 4.83 -6.17
CA GLY A 230 17.64 4.24 -6.57
C GLY A 230 16.44 4.66 -5.72
N GLY A 231 16.69 5.40 -4.63
CA GLY A 231 15.62 5.86 -3.73
C GLY A 231 15.10 4.76 -2.81
N GLY A 232 15.88 3.69 -2.64
CA GLY A 232 15.62 2.70 -1.60
C GLY A 232 15.80 3.29 -0.21
N TRP A 233 15.08 2.73 0.75
CA TRP A 233 15.19 3.14 2.15
C TRP A 233 16.44 2.47 2.74
N ALA A 234 17.58 3.12 2.61
CA ALA A 234 18.87 2.59 3.07
C ALA A 234 18.89 2.20 4.56
N ILE A 235 17.97 2.75 5.38
CA ILE A 235 17.75 2.39 6.78
C ILE A 235 16.22 2.47 7.05
N ARG A 236 15.63 1.41 7.62
CA ARG A 236 14.19 1.40 7.94
C ARG A 236 13.87 1.72 9.39
N GLY A 237 14.84 1.76 10.29
CA GLY A 237 14.71 1.97 11.71
C GLY A 237 15.61 1.03 12.49
N ALA A 238 15.58 1.14 13.81
CA ALA A 238 16.29 0.23 14.72
C ALA A 238 15.38 -0.14 15.89
N VAL A 239 15.48 -1.37 16.37
CA VAL A 239 14.72 -1.90 17.51
C VAL A 239 15.68 -2.38 18.59
N TRP A 240 15.35 -2.09 19.83
CA TRP A 240 16.15 -2.47 21.00
C TRP A 240 15.98 -3.95 21.34
N SER A 241 17.08 -4.59 21.75
CA SER A 241 17.00 -5.82 22.55
C SER A 241 16.38 -5.51 23.93
N PRO A 242 15.67 -6.46 24.55
CA PRO A 242 15.03 -6.23 25.85
C PRO A 242 16.00 -5.85 26.98
N ASP A 243 17.29 -6.23 26.89
CA ASP A 243 18.33 -5.87 27.84
C ASP A 243 19.02 -4.52 27.55
N GLY A 244 18.62 -3.84 26.46
CA GLY A 244 19.16 -2.54 26.07
C GLY A 244 20.59 -2.54 25.54
N LYS A 245 21.19 -3.71 25.29
CA LYS A 245 22.61 -3.79 24.90
C LYS A 245 22.86 -3.87 23.40
N THR A 246 21.81 -4.17 22.62
CA THR A 246 21.91 -4.38 21.18
C THR A 246 20.71 -3.74 20.47
N LEU A 247 20.96 -3.25 19.27
CA LEU A 247 19.93 -2.80 18.32
C LEU A 247 19.91 -3.76 17.13
N ALA A 248 18.73 -4.14 16.66
CA ALA A 248 18.58 -4.79 15.36
C ALA A 248 18.05 -3.78 14.35
N THR A 249 18.58 -3.80 13.14
CA THR A 249 18.23 -2.87 12.06
C THR A 249 18.32 -3.57 10.72
N VAL A 250 17.67 -2.99 9.69
CA VAL A 250 17.82 -3.42 8.29
C VAL A 250 18.78 -2.46 7.61
N LEU A 251 19.84 -3.03 7.00
CA LEU A 251 20.78 -2.28 6.16
C LEU A 251 20.96 -2.97 4.81
N GLN A 252 21.35 -2.19 3.80
CA GLN A 252 21.52 -2.66 2.42
C GLN A 252 23.00 -2.78 2.01
N ASN A 253 23.91 -2.96 2.98
CA ASN A 253 25.36 -2.96 2.73
C ASN A 253 25.84 -4.06 1.78
N SER A 254 25.07 -5.14 1.61
CA SER A 254 25.36 -6.26 0.70
C SER A 254 24.71 -6.13 -0.68
N GLY A 255 23.97 -5.03 -0.94
CA GLY A 255 23.10 -4.90 -2.12
C GLY A 255 21.70 -5.51 -1.94
N TRP A 256 21.43 -6.10 -0.78
CA TRP A 256 20.13 -6.63 -0.35
C TRP A 256 19.80 -6.13 1.05
N ASN A 257 18.52 -5.99 1.37
CA ASN A 257 18.09 -5.69 2.72
C ASN A 257 18.35 -6.90 3.62
N HIS A 258 19.18 -6.75 4.64
CA HIS A 258 19.46 -7.80 5.62
C HIS A 258 19.40 -7.28 7.04
N ILE A 259 19.30 -8.22 7.99
CA ILE A 259 19.28 -7.88 9.42
C ILE A 259 20.71 -7.73 9.92
N TYR A 260 20.96 -6.61 10.58
CA TYR A 260 22.22 -6.27 11.22
C TYR A 260 22.01 -6.00 12.69
N LEU A 261 23.02 -6.32 13.50
CA LEU A 261 23.10 -5.94 14.91
C LEU A 261 24.06 -4.77 15.07
N LEU A 262 23.67 -3.79 15.86
CA LEU A 262 24.42 -2.58 16.15
C LEU A 262 24.49 -2.36 17.65
N SER A 263 25.66 -1.96 18.16
CA SER A 263 25.83 -1.56 19.56
C SER A 263 25.29 -0.14 19.77
N PRO A 264 24.57 0.15 20.86
CA PRO A 264 24.21 1.53 21.24
C PRO A 264 25.42 2.40 21.56
N LYS A 265 26.63 1.81 21.69
CA LYS A 265 27.90 2.53 21.82
C LYS A 265 28.53 2.84 20.46
N GLY A 266 27.88 2.50 19.35
CA GLY A 266 28.43 2.60 18.00
C GLY A 266 29.36 1.42 17.65
N GLY A 267 30.02 1.52 16.51
CA GLY A 267 30.89 0.49 15.94
C GLY A 267 30.32 -0.09 14.66
N GLU A 268 31.05 -1.07 14.08
CA GLU A 268 30.63 -1.71 12.83
C GLU A 268 29.40 -2.59 13.03
N PRO A 269 28.36 -2.45 12.21
CA PRO A 269 27.18 -3.31 12.24
C PRO A 269 27.56 -4.77 11.90
N LYS A 270 27.09 -5.72 12.71
CA LYS A 270 27.26 -7.15 12.45
C LYS A 270 26.09 -7.70 11.63
N GLN A 271 26.32 -8.13 10.40
CA GLN A 271 25.32 -8.82 9.59
C GLN A 271 25.01 -10.20 10.20
N ILE A 272 23.71 -10.55 10.29
CA ILE A 272 23.26 -11.84 10.83
C ILE A 272 22.40 -12.64 9.86
N THR A 273 21.92 -12.01 8.78
CA THR A 273 21.28 -12.72 7.65
C THR A 273 21.96 -12.34 6.35
N ASP A 274 21.98 -13.26 5.35
CA ASP A 274 22.63 -13.06 4.06
C ASP A 274 21.92 -13.86 2.95
N GLY A 275 22.18 -13.49 1.71
CA GLY A 275 21.63 -14.17 0.52
C GLY A 275 21.13 -13.19 -0.54
N SER A 276 20.58 -13.76 -1.64
CA SER A 276 19.98 -12.98 -2.74
C SER A 276 18.47 -12.82 -2.53
N PHE A 277 18.08 -12.20 -1.43
CA PHE A 277 16.71 -11.94 -1.00
C PHE A 277 16.71 -10.82 0.04
N GLU A 278 15.53 -10.31 0.36
CA GLU A 278 15.36 -9.23 1.33
C GLU A 278 14.79 -9.75 2.64
N ASP A 279 15.38 -9.31 3.76
CA ASP A 279 14.94 -9.55 5.12
C ASP A 279 14.56 -8.22 5.77
N GLU A 280 13.35 -8.13 6.34
CA GLU A 280 12.76 -6.88 6.83
C GLU A 280 12.07 -7.07 8.19
N ASP A 281 11.71 -5.95 8.85
CA ASP A 281 10.92 -5.87 10.08
C ASP A 281 11.44 -6.76 11.25
N PRO A 282 12.73 -6.63 11.63
CA PRO A 282 13.26 -7.38 12.76
C PRO A 282 12.62 -6.97 14.08
N THR A 283 12.29 -7.96 14.91
CA THR A 283 11.77 -7.74 16.28
C THR A 283 12.34 -8.77 17.24
N PHE A 284 12.94 -8.31 18.34
CA PHE A 284 13.43 -9.23 19.38
C PHE A 284 12.28 -9.94 20.11
N SER A 285 12.49 -11.20 20.46
CA SER A 285 11.62 -11.89 21.42
C SER A 285 11.76 -11.23 22.81
N PRO A 286 10.71 -11.22 23.64
CA PRO A 286 10.75 -10.65 25.00
C PRO A 286 11.86 -11.22 25.88
N ASP A 287 12.26 -12.48 25.70
CA ASP A 287 13.38 -13.09 26.43
C ASP A 287 14.77 -12.75 25.82
N GLY A 288 14.81 -11.99 24.73
CA GLY A 288 16.04 -11.54 24.06
C GLY A 288 16.82 -12.62 23.33
N LYS A 289 16.31 -13.85 23.20
CA LYS A 289 17.07 -14.97 22.61
C LYS A 289 16.92 -15.09 21.12
N SER A 290 15.87 -14.53 20.53
CA SER A 290 15.52 -14.66 19.12
C SER A 290 15.12 -13.33 18.50
N ILE A 291 15.22 -13.26 17.18
CA ILE A 291 14.70 -12.16 16.35
C ILE A 291 13.75 -12.77 15.33
N SER A 292 12.50 -12.27 15.27
CA SER A 292 11.58 -12.54 14.17
C SER A 292 11.80 -11.52 13.06
N PHE A 293 11.60 -11.90 11.82
CA PHE A 293 11.69 -11.02 10.66
C PHE A 293 10.90 -11.58 9.48
N ILE A 294 10.62 -10.75 8.50
CA ILE A 294 9.96 -11.11 7.26
C ILE A 294 11.01 -11.29 6.16
N SER A 295 10.85 -12.30 5.32
CA SER A 295 11.79 -12.58 4.22
C SER A 295 11.08 -13.03 2.95
N ASN A 296 11.53 -12.51 1.80
CA ASN A 296 11.07 -12.96 0.48
C ASN A 296 11.95 -14.06 -0.13
N ARG A 297 12.75 -14.75 0.70
CA ARG A 297 13.59 -15.87 0.25
C ARG A 297 12.76 -16.98 -0.38
N GLY A 298 13.22 -17.45 -1.53
CA GLY A 298 12.55 -18.47 -2.33
C GLY A 298 11.64 -17.92 -3.42
N GLN A 299 10.97 -16.77 -3.19
CA GLN A 299 10.12 -16.13 -4.19
C GLN A 299 9.99 -14.63 -3.92
N SER A 300 10.49 -13.79 -4.83
CA SER A 300 10.57 -12.34 -4.64
C SER A 300 9.22 -11.67 -4.47
N GLU A 301 8.15 -12.21 -5.07
CA GLU A 301 6.80 -11.67 -5.04
C GLU A 301 5.94 -12.18 -3.85
N ALA A 302 6.56 -12.97 -2.95
CA ALA A 302 5.92 -13.43 -1.71
C ALA A 302 6.90 -13.25 -0.55
N ASN A 303 6.38 -13.23 0.67
CA ASN A 303 7.23 -13.27 1.85
C ASN A 303 6.70 -14.22 2.91
N ASN A 304 7.52 -14.51 3.89
CA ASN A 304 7.20 -15.41 5.00
C ASN A 304 7.83 -14.91 6.29
N LEU A 305 7.33 -15.41 7.40
CA LEU A 305 7.82 -15.14 8.75
C LEU A 305 8.93 -16.12 9.14
N PHE A 306 10.06 -15.56 9.58
CA PHE A 306 11.23 -16.31 10.02
C PHE A 306 11.63 -15.92 11.45
N VAL A 307 12.35 -16.82 12.11
CA VAL A 307 13.01 -16.59 13.39
C VAL A 307 14.45 -17.04 13.30
N ILE A 308 15.36 -16.23 13.85
CA ILE A 308 16.79 -16.49 13.94
C ILE A 308 17.25 -16.30 15.40
N PRO A 309 18.26 -17.02 15.91
CA PRO A 309 18.90 -16.70 17.19
C PRO A 309 19.38 -15.25 17.24
N ALA A 310 19.21 -14.55 18.36
CA ALA A 310 19.50 -13.12 18.48
C ALA A 310 20.98 -12.74 18.20
N ASN A 311 21.91 -13.72 18.27
CA ASN A 311 23.33 -13.54 17.96
C ASN A 311 23.71 -13.98 16.54
N GLY A 312 22.72 -14.37 15.72
CA GLY A 312 22.89 -14.96 14.38
C GLY A 312 22.94 -16.49 14.41
N GLY A 313 22.87 -17.11 13.24
CA GLY A 313 22.82 -18.54 13.05
C GLY A 313 21.83 -18.93 11.95
N GLU A 314 21.26 -20.13 12.02
CA GLU A 314 20.30 -20.61 11.03
C GLU A 314 18.91 -19.97 11.29
N ALA A 315 18.33 -19.42 10.24
CA ALA A 315 16.97 -18.89 10.27
C ALA A 315 15.95 -19.97 9.94
N HIS A 316 14.87 -20.04 10.71
CA HIS A 316 13.81 -21.03 10.53
C HIS A 316 12.49 -20.33 10.15
N GLN A 317 11.81 -20.85 9.13
CA GLN A 317 10.47 -20.40 8.75
C GLN A 317 9.47 -20.81 9.83
N VAL A 318 8.69 -19.84 10.32
CA VAL A 318 7.73 -20.03 11.41
C VAL A 318 6.38 -20.53 10.90
N ALA A 319 5.89 -19.96 9.81
CA ALA A 319 4.59 -20.27 9.24
C ALA A 319 4.74 -20.83 7.82
N LYS A 320 3.89 -21.78 7.47
CA LYS A 320 3.80 -22.34 6.11
C LYS A 320 2.37 -22.19 5.61
N PHE A 321 2.27 -21.74 4.37
CA PHE A 321 1.00 -21.58 3.66
C PHE A 321 1.03 -22.37 2.37
N ASP A 322 -0.13 -22.92 1.98
CA ASP A 322 -0.26 -23.67 0.73
C ASP A 322 -0.27 -22.75 -0.50
N THR A 323 -0.72 -21.50 -0.29
CA THR A 323 -0.75 -20.45 -1.31
C THR A 323 0.30 -19.40 -0.97
N PRO A 324 1.14 -18.95 -1.93
CA PRO A 324 2.01 -17.82 -1.72
C PRO A 324 1.24 -16.59 -1.26
N GLY A 325 1.80 -15.82 -0.36
CA GLY A 325 1.14 -14.66 0.22
C GLY A 325 2.12 -13.68 0.84
N ILE A 326 1.57 -12.73 1.55
CA ILE A 326 2.29 -11.65 2.22
C ILE A 326 1.99 -11.69 3.70
N VAL A 327 3.03 -11.84 4.49
CA VAL A 327 3.02 -11.67 5.96
C VAL A 327 3.44 -10.25 6.29
N SER A 328 2.82 -9.66 7.30
CA SER A 328 3.17 -8.32 7.80
C SER A 328 2.96 -8.21 9.31
N GLU A 329 3.58 -7.18 9.93
CA GLU A 329 3.40 -6.80 11.33
C GLU A 329 3.61 -7.91 12.36
N PRO A 330 4.75 -8.64 12.33
CA PRO A 330 4.99 -9.71 13.30
C PRO A 330 5.15 -9.16 14.72
N GLN A 331 4.49 -9.79 15.69
CA GLN A 331 4.51 -9.42 17.11
C GLN A 331 4.71 -10.67 17.97
N TRP A 332 5.66 -10.62 18.87
CA TRP A 332 5.88 -11.69 19.85
C TRP A 332 4.82 -11.69 20.93
N ALA A 333 4.39 -12.88 21.33
CA ALA A 333 3.71 -13.06 22.60
C ALA A 333 4.69 -12.77 23.77
N PRO A 334 4.21 -12.26 24.93
CA PRO A 334 5.07 -11.95 26.08
C PRO A 334 5.87 -13.13 26.61
N ASP A 335 5.42 -14.35 26.38
CA ASP A 335 6.11 -15.60 26.79
C ASP A 335 7.20 -16.06 25.81
N SER A 336 7.41 -15.34 24.70
CA SER A 336 8.38 -15.65 23.65
C SER A 336 8.13 -16.98 22.92
N LYS A 337 6.91 -17.53 22.98
CA LYS A 337 6.58 -18.86 22.40
C LYS A 337 5.69 -18.81 21.18
N SER A 338 5.08 -17.68 20.90
CA SER A 338 4.17 -17.50 19.78
C SER A 338 4.39 -16.15 19.10
N LEU A 339 4.04 -16.09 17.82
CA LEU A 339 4.02 -14.87 17.01
C LEU A 339 2.62 -14.63 16.48
N TYR A 340 2.17 -13.38 16.60
CA TYR A 340 0.98 -12.84 15.97
C TYR A 340 1.42 -12.06 14.74
N PHE A 341 0.68 -12.15 13.64
CA PHE A 341 1.01 -11.46 12.39
C PHE A 341 -0.21 -11.37 11.48
N ASN A 342 -0.20 -10.42 10.58
CA ASN A 342 -1.18 -10.38 9.50
C ASN A 342 -0.70 -11.22 8.32
N HIS A 343 -1.64 -11.88 7.65
CA HIS A 343 -1.40 -12.62 6.40
C HIS A 343 -2.49 -12.30 5.39
N GLN A 344 -2.11 -12.17 4.14
CA GLN A 344 -2.99 -12.12 2.98
C GLN A 344 -2.42 -12.97 1.83
N SER A 345 -3.28 -13.39 0.94
CA SER A 345 -2.91 -14.12 -0.28
C SER A 345 -3.81 -13.70 -1.44
N PRO A 346 -3.57 -14.12 -2.67
CA PRO A 346 -4.50 -13.85 -3.76
C PRO A 346 -5.94 -14.33 -3.51
N LEU A 347 -6.12 -15.30 -2.61
CA LEU A 347 -7.43 -15.89 -2.28
C LEU A 347 -8.06 -15.30 -1.01
N GLU A 348 -7.28 -14.56 -0.21
CA GLU A 348 -7.68 -14.09 1.11
C GLU A 348 -7.19 -12.66 1.35
N THR A 349 -8.08 -11.80 1.81
CA THR A 349 -7.72 -10.48 2.29
C THR A 349 -6.97 -10.56 3.61
N SER A 350 -6.36 -9.47 4.10
CA SER A 350 -5.56 -9.50 5.31
C SER A 350 -6.37 -9.95 6.52
N ASP A 351 -5.91 -11.01 7.16
CA ASP A 351 -6.42 -11.53 8.43
C ASP A 351 -5.30 -11.61 9.48
N LEU A 352 -5.67 -11.52 10.75
CA LEU A 352 -4.76 -11.69 11.88
C LEU A 352 -4.66 -13.16 12.26
N LEU A 353 -3.43 -13.66 12.38
CA LEU A 353 -3.11 -15.05 12.70
C LEU A 353 -2.18 -15.14 13.91
N VAL A 354 -2.13 -16.33 14.50
CA VAL A 354 -1.15 -16.68 15.54
C VAL A 354 -0.50 -18.03 15.24
N GLN A 355 0.82 -18.11 15.42
CA GLN A 355 1.63 -19.32 15.27
C GLN A 355 2.46 -19.59 16.53
N SER A 356 2.35 -20.78 17.07
CA SER A 356 3.26 -21.26 18.13
C SER A 356 4.56 -21.76 17.53
N LEU A 357 5.71 -21.40 18.11
CA LEU A 357 7.02 -21.88 17.67
C LEU A 357 7.25 -23.36 17.92
N SER A 358 6.52 -23.96 18.86
CA SER A 358 6.61 -25.40 19.14
C SER A 358 5.77 -26.26 18.21
N SER A 359 4.96 -25.66 17.34
CA SER A 359 4.05 -26.36 16.44
C SER A 359 4.49 -26.21 14.99
N SER A 360 4.49 -27.32 14.26
CA SER A 360 4.67 -27.35 12.79
C SER A 360 3.34 -27.28 12.03
N THR A 361 2.24 -27.01 12.72
CA THR A 361 0.91 -26.92 12.10
C THR A 361 0.70 -25.58 11.40
N THR A 362 -0.32 -25.52 10.57
CA THR A 362 -0.77 -24.27 9.95
C THR A 362 -1.14 -23.22 11.03
N PRO A 363 -0.82 -21.93 10.81
CA PRO A 363 -1.21 -20.85 11.72
C PRO A 363 -2.72 -20.84 11.99
N ARG A 364 -3.10 -20.43 13.19
CA ARG A 364 -4.50 -20.29 13.56
C ARG A 364 -5.01 -18.89 13.26
N TYR A 365 -6.08 -18.79 12.48
CA TYR A 365 -6.76 -17.54 12.20
C TYR A 365 -7.47 -17.00 13.44
N LEU A 366 -7.30 -15.73 13.74
CA LEU A 366 -7.99 -14.99 14.79
C LEU A 366 -9.12 -14.14 14.23
N THR A 367 -9.00 -13.70 12.98
CA THR A 367 -10.05 -12.99 12.24
C THR A 367 -10.38 -13.76 10.96
N HIS A 368 -11.55 -13.46 10.38
CA HIS A 368 -12.01 -14.00 9.11
C HIS A 368 -12.72 -12.86 8.37
N THR A 369 -11.94 -11.99 7.74
CA THR A 369 -12.42 -10.77 7.06
C THR A 369 -12.71 -10.98 5.59
N THR A 370 -12.19 -12.06 5.01
CA THR A 370 -12.38 -12.37 3.59
C THR A 370 -13.83 -12.72 3.29
N PRO A 371 -14.52 -11.97 2.42
CA PRO A 371 -15.87 -12.32 2.00
C PRO A 371 -15.91 -13.68 1.29
N LYS A 372 -16.93 -14.49 1.56
CA LYS A 372 -17.06 -15.83 0.96
C LYS A 372 -17.13 -15.80 -0.56
N ASN A 373 -17.83 -14.81 -1.13
CA ASN A 373 -17.90 -14.63 -2.59
C ASN A 373 -16.53 -14.27 -3.19
N PHE A 374 -15.68 -13.53 -2.47
CA PHE A 374 -14.32 -13.24 -2.90
C PHE A 374 -13.48 -14.53 -2.96
N SER A 375 -13.38 -15.31 -1.90
CA SER A 375 -12.63 -16.57 -1.88
C SER A 375 -13.12 -17.55 -2.97
N ALA A 376 -14.41 -17.58 -3.26
CA ALA A 376 -14.98 -18.44 -4.30
C ALA A 376 -14.63 -17.98 -5.72
N ALA A 377 -14.51 -16.67 -5.94
CA ALA A 377 -14.20 -16.06 -7.25
C ALA A 377 -12.71 -15.87 -7.50
N ALA A 378 -11.93 -15.56 -6.47
CA ALA A 378 -10.51 -15.26 -6.56
C ALA A 378 -9.68 -16.45 -7.04
N GLN A 379 -8.56 -16.17 -7.70
CA GLN A 379 -7.62 -17.16 -8.22
C GLN A 379 -6.18 -16.78 -7.86
N VAL A 380 -5.31 -17.77 -7.78
CA VAL A 380 -3.87 -17.55 -7.62
C VAL A 380 -3.28 -17.19 -8.97
N PRO A 381 -2.62 -16.03 -9.14
CA PRO A 381 -1.95 -15.71 -10.39
C PRO A 381 -0.74 -16.63 -10.63
N GLU A 382 -0.40 -16.84 -11.90
CA GLU A 382 0.85 -17.50 -12.29
C GLU A 382 1.99 -16.48 -12.22
N ARG A 383 3.09 -16.81 -11.53
CA ARG A 383 4.34 -16.06 -11.69
C ARG A 383 4.95 -16.42 -13.04
N VAL A 384 5.15 -15.41 -13.88
CA VAL A 384 5.73 -15.58 -15.21
C VAL A 384 7.01 -14.77 -15.35
N THR A 385 7.87 -15.17 -16.29
CA THR A 385 9.07 -14.41 -16.64
C THR A 385 9.20 -14.29 -18.15
N TRP A 386 9.85 -13.21 -18.59
CA TRP A 386 10.15 -12.95 -20.00
C TRP A 386 11.46 -12.17 -20.13
N ALA A 387 12.08 -12.27 -21.30
CA ALA A 387 13.25 -11.47 -21.62
C ALA A 387 12.83 -10.09 -22.12
N SER A 388 13.41 -9.03 -21.55
CA SER A 388 13.33 -7.68 -22.10
C SER A 388 14.14 -7.56 -23.40
N LYS A 389 14.06 -6.43 -24.06
CA LYS A 389 14.77 -6.15 -25.32
C LYS A 389 16.31 -6.27 -25.21
N ASP A 390 16.85 -5.95 -24.05
CA ASP A 390 18.28 -6.09 -23.73
C ASP A 390 18.67 -7.45 -23.13
N GLY A 391 17.74 -8.41 -23.10
CA GLY A 391 17.92 -9.76 -22.57
C GLY A 391 17.79 -9.90 -21.05
N LYS A 392 17.47 -8.82 -20.33
CA LYS A 392 17.18 -8.91 -18.88
C LYS A 392 15.92 -9.73 -18.65
N GLU A 393 15.98 -10.62 -17.68
CA GLU A 393 14.80 -11.33 -17.20
C GLU A 393 13.95 -10.40 -16.34
N ILE A 394 12.67 -10.31 -16.69
CA ILE A 394 11.64 -9.56 -15.99
C ILE A 394 10.59 -10.55 -15.51
N SER A 395 10.06 -10.37 -14.30
CA SER A 395 8.97 -11.18 -13.78
C SER A 395 7.68 -10.39 -13.64
N GLY A 396 6.59 -11.10 -13.43
CA GLY A 396 5.28 -10.49 -13.16
C GLY A 396 4.25 -11.54 -12.78
N LEU A 397 3.08 -11.07 -12.40
CA LEU A 397 1.93 -11.89 -12.05
C LEU A 397 0.92 -11.91 -13.21
N LEU A 398 0.50 -13.10 -13.59
CA LEU A 398 -0.42 -13.34 -14.68
C LEU A 398 -1.74 -13.91 -14.17
N PHE A 399 -2.82 -13.16 -14.35
CA PHE A 399 -4.18 -13.62 -14.10
C PHE A 399 -4.84 -14.03 -15.41
N THR A 400 -5.28 -15.28 -15.50
CA THR A 400 -5.97 -15.80 -16.67
C THR A 400 -7.43 -16.10 -16.32
N PRO A 401 -8.43 -15.67 -17.11
CA PRO A 401 -9.83 -15.97 -16.85
C PRO A 401 -10.07 -17.46 -16.62
N ARG A 402 -10.83 -17.81 -15.58
CA ARG A 402 -11.18 -19.21 -15.29
C ARG A 402 -11.84 -19.88 -16.49
N GLY A 403 -11.40 -21.06 -16.84
CA GLY A 403 -11.93 -21.82 -17.98
C GLY A 403 -11.46 -21.32 -19.35
N ALA A 404 -10.53 -20.39 -19.40
CA ALA A 404 -9.92 -19.97 -20.66
C ALA A 404 -9.24 -21.17 -21.34
N LYS A 405 -9.52 -21.35 -22.63
CA LYS A 405 -8.90 -22.43 -23.41
C LYS A 405 -7.50 -22.01 -23.86
N PRO A 406 -6.53 -22.92 -23.91
CA PRO A 406 -5.23 -22.63 -24.51
C PRO A 406 -5.38 -22.03 -25.92
N GLY A 407 -4.69 -20.94 -26.21
CA GLY A 407 -4.76 -20.25 -27.50
C GLY A 407 -6.06 -19.47 -27.77
N ALA A 408 -6.85 -19.17 -26.74
CA ALA A 408 -8.13 -18.45 -26.88
C ALA A 408 -7.98 -17.00 -27.37
N LYS A 409 -6.77 -16.41 -27.27
CA LYS A 409 -6.47 -15.03 -27.66
C LYS A 409 -7.49 -14.03 -27.10
N LEU A 410 -7.53 -13.93 -25.78
CA LEU A 410 -8.48 -13.09 -25.05
C LEU A 410 -8.08 -11.60 -25.11
N PRO A 411 -8.99 -10.67 -24.78
CA PRO A 411 -8.59 -9.31 -24.48
C PRO A 411 -7.67 -9.32 -23.26
N ALA A 412 -6.64 -8.44 -23.26
CA ALA A 412 -5.69 -8.41 -22.18
C ALA A 412 -5.35 -6.99 -21.71
N VAL A 413 -5.04 -6.86 -20.43
CA VAL A 413 -4.64 -5.61 -19.79
C VAL A 413 -3.28 -5.82 -19.16
N VAL A 414 -2.32 -4.98 -19.50
CA VAL A 414 -1.05 -4.84 -18.77
C VAL A 414 -1.28 -3.76 -17.72
N TRP A 415 -1.33 -4.15 -16.46
CA TRP A 415 -1.58 -3.24 -15.34
C TRP A 415 -0.29 -2.95 -14.60
N VAL A 416 0.20 -1.71 -14.65
CA VAL A 416 1.56 -1.34 -14.23
C VAL A 416 1.52 -0.66 -12.87
N HIS A 417 2.29 -1.17 -11.90
CA HIS A 417 2.36 -0.59 -10.56
C HIS A 417 3.06 0.77 -10.53
N GLY A 418 2.78 1.52 -9.46
CA GLY A 418 3.40 2.81 -9.17
C GLY A 418 4.76 2.69 -8.44
N GLY A 419 5.35 3.81 -8.10
CA GLY A 419 6.61 3.88 -7.37
C GLY A 419 7.65 4.79 -8.05
N PRO A 420 8.60 4.27 -8.85
CA PRO A 420 8.77 2.92 -9.42
C PRO A 420 9.23 1.84 -8.43
N GLU A 421 9.67 2.20 -7.23
CA GLU A 421 10.12 1.26 -6.19
C GLU A 421 8.92 0.54 -5.52
N GLY A 422 7.90 0.18 -6.30
CA GLY A 422 6.81 -0.71 -5.94
C GLY A 422 7.09 -2.15 -6.35
N GLN A 423 6.14 -3.03 -6.08
CA GLN A 423 6.13 -4.41 -6.52
C GLN A 423 4.70 -4.92 -6.55
N ASP A 424 4.35 -5.67 -7.59
CA ASP A 424 3.17 -6.51 -7.59
C ASP A 424 3.54 -7.88 -6.99
N ASP A 425 2.80 -8.28 -5.97
CA ASP A 425 3.07 -9.45 -5.14
C ASP A 425 1.80 -10.30 -4.94
N PHE A 426 1.94 -11.44 -4.26
CA PHE A 426 0.84 -12.39 -4.02
C PHE A 426 -0.14 -11.90 -2.93
N ARG A 427 -0.55 -10.65 -3.01
CA ARG A 427 -1.68 -10.11 -2.21
C ARG A 427 -3.02 -10.31 -2.89
N ALA A 428 -4.10 -10.01 -2.19
CA ALA A 428 -5.44 -9.94 -2.76
C ALA A 428 -5.60 -8.68 -3.63
N ASP A 429 -5.12 -8.72 -4.89
CA ASP A 429 -5.40 -7.63 -5.82
C ASP A 429 -6.84 -7.70 -6.31
N LEU A 430 -7.69 -6.84 -5.76
CA LEU A 430 -9.13 -6.84 -6.04
C LEU A 430 -9.44 -6.46 -7.49
N TRP A 431 -8.65 -5.53 -8.07
CA TRP A 431 -8.90 -5.04 -9.41
C TRP A 431 -8.47 -6.05 -10.48
N ALA A 432 -7.28 -6.64 -10.34
CA ALA A 432 -6.82 -7.70 -11.24
C ALA A 432 -7.73 -8.93 -11.19
N GLN A 433 -8.18 -9.34 -9.99
CA GLN A 433 -9.16 -10.42 -9.81
C GLN A 433 -10.48 -10.11 -10.52
N TYR A 434 -10.99 -8.88 -10.39
CA TYR A 434 -12.23 -8.46 -11.02
C TYR A 434 -12.11 -8.43 -12.55
N LEU A 435 -11.00 -7.91 -13.09
CA LEU A 435 -10.74 -7.90 -14.53
C LEU A 435 -10.62 -9.33 -15.08
N ALA A 436 -9.90 -10.21 -14.38
CA ALA A 436 -9.78 -11.61 -14.80
C ALA A 436 -11.14 -12.33 -14.83
N GLN A 437 -11.98 -12.13 -13.80
CA GLN A 437 -13.34 -12.63 -13.78
C GLN A 437 -14.18 -12.05 -14.92
N SER A 438 -13.94 -10.80 -15.31
CA SER A 438 -14.61 -10.11 -16.41
C SER A 438 -14.10 -10.53 -17.80
N GLY A 439 -13.25 -11.56 -17.88
CA GLY A 439 -12.79 -12.16 -19.13
C GLY A 439 -11.53 -11.55 -19.72
N TYR A 440 -10.79 -10.72 -18.96
CA TYR A 440 -9.51 -10.18 -19.38
C TYR A 440 -8.34 -11.02 -18.85
N VAL A 441 -7.33 -11.26 -19.67
CA VAL A 441 -6.01 -11.65 -19.17
C VAL A 441 -5.38 -10.40 -18.56
N VAL A 442 -4.83 -10.49 -17.34
CA VAL A 442 -4.16 -9.37 -16.68
C VAL A 442 -2.70 -9.75 -16.42
N LEU A 443 -1.78 -8.91 -16.85
CA LEU A 443 -0.35 -9.02 -16.54
C LEU A 443 0.06 -7.82 -15.68
N GLU A 444 0.60 -8.12 -14.51
CA GLU A 444 1.19 -7.14 -13.59
C GLU A 444 2.71 -7.29 -13.64
N PRO A 445 3.44 -6.43 -14.38
CA PRO A 445 4.88 -6.56 -14.58
C PRO A 445 5.67 -5.91 -13.46
N ASN A 446 6.64 -6.63 -12.88
CA ASN A 446 7.67 -6.08 -12.00
C ASN A 446 8.87 -5.65 -12.86
N TYR A 447 8.75 -4.49 -13.51
CA TYR A 447 9.76 -3.92 -14.40
C TYR A 447 11.00 -3.47 -13.64
N ARG A 448 12.14 -3.25 -14.36
CA ARG A 448 13.36 -2.71 -13.72
C ARG A 448 13.07 -1.43 -12.94
N GLY A 449 13.60 -1.35 -11.72
CA GLY A 449 13.26 -0.31 -10.75
C GLY A 449 12.35 -0.80 -9.63
N SER A 450 11.69 -1.96 -9.78
CA SER A 450 10.86 -2.57 -8.74
C SER A 450 11.66 -3.01 -7.53
N SER A 451 11.01 -3.01 -6.35
CA SER A 451 11.54 -3.51 -5.08
C SER A 451 11.49 -5.05 -5.03
N GLY A 452 12.14 -5.65 -4.03
CA GLY A 452 12.09 -7.09 -3.78
C GLY A 452 13.12 -7.91 -4.57
N TYR A 453 13.88 -7.28 -5.47
CA TYR A 453 14.88 -7.92 -6.35
C TYR A 453 16.31 -7.41 -6.09
N GLY A 454 16.54 -6.77 -4.94
CA GLY A 454 17.82 -6.19 -4.54
C GLY A 454 18.11 -4.82 -5.18
N GLU A 455 19.15 -4.17 -4.66
CA GLU A 455 19.56 -2.81 -5.06
C GLU A 455 19.93 -2.73 -6.53
N ALA A 456 20.66 -3.71 -7.05
CA ALA A 456 21.13 -3.70 -8.44
C ALA A 456 19.97 -3.62 -9.43
N PHE A 457 18.88 -4.38 -9.21
CA PHE A 457 17.69 -4.35 -10.06
C PHE A 457 16.89 -3.06 -9.87
N ARG A 458 16.70 -2.61 -8.64
CA ARG A 458 16.01 -1.38 -8.31
C ARG A 458 16.69 -0.14 -8.93
N ASN A 459 18.01 -0.14 -9.04
CA ASN A 459 18.79 0.98 -9.56
C ASN A 459 18.90 1.01 -11.09
N LEU A 460 18.37 0.03 -11.83
CA LEU A 460 18.46 -0.05 -13.30
C LEU A 460 17.74 1.09 -14.03
N ASN A 461 16.81 1.79 -13.37
CA ASN A 461 16.10 2.93 -13.96
C ASN A 461 16.66 4.30 -13.49
N VAL A 462 17.78 4.32 -12.76
CA VAL A 462 18.50 5.57 -12.42
C VAL A 462 19.13 6.15 -13.68
N GLU A 463 18.88 7.43 -13.93
CA GLU A 463 19.27 8.15 -15.16
C GLU A 463 18.67 7.56 -16.46
N ASP A 464 17.74 6.61 -16.34
CA ASP A 464 17.11 5.88 -17.46
C ASP A 464 15.58 6.01 -17.51
N SER A 465 15.01 7.02 -16.90
CA SER A 465 13.56 7.28 -16.96
C SER A 465 13.07 7.34 -18.40
N ASN A 466 11.97 6.64 -18.72
CA ASN A 466 11.47 6.44 -20.07
C ASN A 466 12.47 5.67 -20.97
N GLY A 467 13.22 4.74 -20.41
CA GLY A 467 14.20 3.90 -21.10
C GLY A 467 13.86 2.42 -20.98
N GLY A 468 14.76 1.65 -20.38
CA GLY A 468 14.62 0.19 -20.26
C GLY A 468 13.37 -0.28 -19.54
N GLU A 469 12.83 0.49 -18.59
CA GLU A 469 11.57 0.17 -17.90
C GLU A 469 10.37 0.09 -18.87
N VAL A 470 10.38 0.91 -19.93
CA VAL A 470 9.34 0.88 -20.98
C VAL A 470 9.51 -0.35 -21.87
N ASP A 471 10.74 -0.70 -22.22
CA ASP A 471 11.04 -1.93 -23.00
C ASP A 471 10.63 -3.19 -22.24
N ASP A 472 10.77 -3.22 -20.90
CA ASP A 472 10.37 -4.33 -20.04
C ASP A 472 8.86 -4.59 -20.14
N VAL A 473 8.06 -3.53 -20.02
CA VAL A 473 6.58 -3.59 -20.08
C VAL A 473 6.11 -3.94 -21.49
N ALA A 474 6.74 -3.37 -22.54
CA ALA A 474 6.43 -3.71 -23.93
C ALA A 474 6.71 -5.18 -24.23
N ALA A 475 7.84 -5.72 -23.74
CA ALA A 475 8.18 -7.13 -23.87
C ALA A 475 7.17 -8.03 -23.13
N GLY A 476 6.65 -7.61 -21.97
CA GLY A 476 5.58 -8.30 -21.26
C GLY A 476 4.27 -8.38 -22.05
N ALA A 477 3.86 -7.27 -22.69
CA ALA A 477 2.72 -7.27 -23.58
C ALA A 477 2.93 -8.22 -24.78
N GLN A 478 4.11 -8.22 -25.37
CA GLN A 478 4.47 -9.10 -26.47
C GLN A 478 4.54 -10.57 -26.04
N TYR A 479 4.97 -10.85 -24.80
CA TYR A 479 4.94 -12.18 -24.20
C TYR A 479 3.52 -12.76 -24.20
N LEU A 480 2.50 -11.99 -23.81
CA LEU A 480 1.11 -12.44 -23.83
C LEU A 480 0.64 -12.85 -25.23
N VAL A 481 1.02 -12.08 -26.25
CA VAL A 481 0.69 -12.36 -27.66
C VAL A 481 1.40 -13.62 -28.15
N THR A 482 2.71 -13.73 -27.90
CA THR A 482 3.53 -14.85 -28.32
C THR A 482 3.09 -16.18 -27.70
N ARG A 483 2.66 -16.13 -26.42
CA ARG A 483 2.08 -17.29 -25.71
C ARG A 483 0.67 -17.65 -26.19
N GLY A 484 0.06 -16.86 -27.10
CA GLY A 484 -1.29 -17.06 -27.58
C GLY A 484 -2.37 -16.80 -26.52
N LEU A 485 -2.03 -16.09 -25.45
CA LEU A 485 -2.94 -15.69 -24.37
C LEU A 485 -3.79 -14.50 -24.78
N ALA A 486 -3.16 -13.51 -25.42
CA ALA A 486 -3.80 -12.26 -25.81
C ALA A 486 -3.95 -12.13 -27.34
N ASP A 487 -5.04 -11.47 -27.73
CA ASP A 487 -5.24 -10.99 -29.08
C ASP A 487 -4.45 -9.68 -29.26
N PRO A 488 -3.52 -9.59 -30.22
CA PRO A 488 -2.73 -8.37 -30.42
C PRO A 488 -3.57 -7.13 -30.73
N ALA A 489 -4.78 -7.28 -31.27
CA ALA A 489 -5.71 -6.18 -31.54
C ALA A 489 -6.54 -5.77 -30.32
N ARG A 490 -6.42 -6.48 -29.19
CA ARG A 490 -7.22 -6.28 -27.97
C ARG A 490 -6.35 -6.20 -26.71
N LEU A 491 -5.21 -5.50 -26.83
CA LEU A 491 -4.33 -5.19 -25.71
C LEU A 491 -4.66 -3.80 -25.16
N ALA A 492 -4.77 -3.68 -23.85
CA ALA A 492 -4.80 -2.40 -23.16
C ALA A 492 -3.64 -2.30 -22.17
N ILE A 493 -3.28 -1.08 -21.81
CA ILE A 493 -2.36 -0.77 -20.72
C ILE A 493 -3.02 0.19 -19.75
N GLY A 494 -2.69 0.08 -18.47
CA GLY A 494 -3.14 1.03 -17.44
C GLY A 494 -2.29 0.95 -16.19
N GLY A 495 -2.42 1.97 -15.35
CA GLY A 495 -1.76 2.02 -14.05
C GLY A 495 -1.88 3.38 -13.38
N GLY A 496 -1.49 3.43 -12.10
CA GLY A 496 -1.53 4.64 -11.29
C GLY A 496 -0.16 5.19 -10.95
N SER A 497 -0.04 6.51 -10.75
CA SER A 497 1.21 7.16 -10.35
C SER A 497 2.32 6.90 -11.39
N HIS A 498 3.43 6.25 -11.00
CA HIS A 498 4.45 5.87 -11.97
C HIS A 498 3.90 4.89 -13.03
N GLY A 499 2.93 4.02 -12.69
CA GLY A 499 2.21 3.20 -13.67
C GLY A 499 1.42 4.02 -14.70
N GLY A 500 0.82 5.15 -14.27
CA GLY A 500 0.23 6.15 -15.18
C GLY A 500 1.28 6.84 -16.05
N THR A 501 2.44 7.20 -15.48
CA THR A 501 3.61 7.69 -16.22
C THR A 501 4.05 6.67 -17.27
N MET A 502 4.17 5.40 -16.88
CA MET A 502 4.52 4.30 -17.77
C MET A 502 3.50 4.15 -18.90
N THR A 503 2.19 4.23 -18.59
CA THR A 503 1.12 4.23 -19.59
C THR A 503 1.32 5.37 -20.62
N ALA A 504 1.62 6.59 -20.15
CA ALA A 504 1.89 7.72 -21.02
C ALA A 504 3.16 7.52 -21.88
N TYR A 505 4.23 6.94 -21.33
CA TYR A 505 5.42 6.58 -22.10
C TYR A 505 5.11 5.54 -23.18
N MET A 506 4.35 4.52 -22.84
CA MET A 506 4.02 3.43 -23.77
C MET A 506 3.26 3.91 -25.00
N VAL A 507 2.28 4.81 -24.86
CA VAL A 507 1.49 5.30 -26.01
C VAL A 507 2.27 6.21 -26.96
N VAL A 508 3.41 6.77 -26.55
CA VAL A 508 4.29 7.55 -27.43
C VAL A 508 5.46 6.73 -28.01
N HIS A 509 5.95 5.70 -27.30
CA HIS A 509 7.05 4.85 -27.76
C HIS A 509 6.58 3.64 -28.57
N TYR A 510 5.41 3.09 -28.22
CA TYR A 510 4.80 1.92 -28.85
C TYR A 510 3.35 2.23 -29.29
N PRO A 511 3.14 3.22 -30.19
CA PRO A 511 1.83 3.77 -30.53
C PRO A 511 0.87 2.76 -31.20
N ASP A 512 1.39 1.64 -31.70
CA ASP A 512 0.64 0.58 -32.37
C ASP A 512 0.45 -0.67 -31.49
N LEU A 513 0.97 -0.67 -30.25
CA LEU A 513 0.95 -1.88 -29.39
C LEU A 513 -0.37 -2.03 -28.65
N PHE A 514 -1.00 -0.95 -28.22
CA PHE A 514 -2.19 -0.97 -27.39
C PHE A 514 -3.41 -0.36 -28.09
N ALA A 515 -4.55 -1.01 -27.98
CA ALA A 515 -5.83 -0.52 -28.49
C ALA A 515 -6.56 0.42 -27.51
N ALA A 516 -6.15 0.46 -26.24
CA ALA A 516 -6.68 1.34 -25.19
C ALA A 516 -5.63 1.60 -24.11
N ALA A 517 -5.67 2.79 -23.47
CA ALA A 517 -4.76 3.15 -22.41
C ALA A 517 -5.49 3.89 -21.27
N ILE A 518 -5.20 3.53 -20.02
CA ILE A 518 -5.79 4.11 -18.80
C ILE A 518 -4.67 4.75 -17.97
N GLU A 519 -4.60 6.08 -18.00
CA GLU A 519 -3.62 6.86 -17.26
C GLU A 519 -4.26 7.41 -15.98
N LEU A 520 -3.74 7.00 -14.81
CA LEU A 520 -4.21 7.46 -13.52
C LEU A 520 -3.13 8.28 -12.82
N TYR A 521 -3.37 9.60 -12.68
CA TYR A 521 -2.53 10.56 -11.94
C TYR A 521 -1.02 10.37 -12.14
N GLY A 522 -0.57 10.18 -13.38
CA GLY A 522 0.83 9.99 -13.73
C GLY A 522 1.60 11.30 -13.95
N VAL A 523 2.91 11.18 -13.99
CA VAL A 523 3.82 12.28 -14.33
C VAL A 523 4.17 12.21 -15.81
N VAL A 524 3.75 13.20 -16.58
CA VAL A 524 3.98 13.27 -18.04
C VAL A 524 5.12 14.22 -18.43
N ASP A 525 5.52 15.09 -17.50
CA ASP A 525 6.66 16.00 -17.63
C ASP A 525 7.46 16.00 -16.32
N ARG A 526 8.64 15.38 -16.34
CA ARG A 526 9.51 15.26 -15.16
C ARG A 526 10.08 16.61 -14.71
N GLN A 527 10.33 17.53 -15.64
CA GLN A 527 10.82 18.85 -15.30
C GLN A 527 9.72 19.62 -14.54
N LEU A 528 8.53 19.70 -15.11
CA LEU A 528 7.37 20.31 -14.45
C LEU A 528 7.13 19.71 -13.05
N PHE A 529 7.26 18.39 -12.94
CA PHE A 529 7.06 17.69 -11.68
C PHE A 529 8.08 18.15 -10.63
N VAL A 530 9.39 18.11 -10.90
CA VAL A 530 10.41 18.49 -9.90
C VAL A 530 10.38 19.97 -9.54
N GLU A 531 9.85 20.82 -10.43
CA GLU A 531 9.69 22.26 -10.19
C GLU A 531 8.45 22.58 -9.30
N ARG A 532 7.43 21.71 -9.28
CA ARG A 532 6.14 21.99 -8.62
C ARG A 532 5.77 21.06 -7.46
N THR A 533 6.47 19.94 -7.30
CA THR A 533 6.27 19.06 -6.16
C THR A 533 6.99 19.59 -4.92
N ASN A 534 6.70 19.00 -3.76
CA ASN A 534 7.37 19.36 -2.50
C ASN A 534 8.90 19.08 -2.55
N PRO A 535 9.73 19.85 -1.82
CA PRO A 535 11.17 19.72 -1.87
C PRO A 535 11.73 18.30 -1.66
N PRO A 536 11.26 17.48 -0.70
CA PRO A 536 11.75 16.11 -0.57
C PRO A 536 11.54 15.27 -1.84
N SER A 537 10.35 15.35 -2.44
CA SER A 537 10.04 14.63 -3.69
C SER A 537 10.84 15.18 -4.87
N SER A 538 10.98 16.50 -4.97
CA SER A 538 11.78 17.16 -5.99
C SER A 538 13.25 16.70 -5.94
N VAL A 539 13.90 16.77 -4.78
CA VAL A 539 15.29 16.33 -4.60
C VAL A 539 15.45 14.84 -4.90
N ARG A 540 14.53 14.00 -4.41
CA ARG A 540 14.53 12.56 -4.69
C ARG A 540 14.56 12.28 -6.18
N TRP A 541 13.64 12.90 -6.94
CA TRP A 541 13.57 12.68 -8.37
C TRP A 541 14.75 13.29 -9.12
N MET A 542 15.27 14.46 -8.73
CA MET A 542 16.50 14.99 -9.33
C MET A 542 17.68 14.03 -9.14
N MET A 543 17.84 13.41 -7.97
CA MET A 543 18.89 12.40 -7.76
C MET A 543 18.68 11.17 -8.64
N LYS A 544 17.43 10.68 -8.76
CA LYS A 544 17.09 9.56 -9.65
C LYS A 544 17.31 9.87 -11.12
N MET A 545 17.06 11.12 -11.53
CA MET A 545 17.35 11.62 -12.88
C MET A 545 18.85 11.91 -13.12
N GLY A 546 19.69 11.75 -12.09
CA GLY A 546 21.13 12.00 -12.13
C GLY A 546 21.54 13.46 -11.91
N GLY A 547 20.59 14.36 -11.68
CA GLY A 547 20.80 15.78 -11.43
C GLY A 547 19.55 16.61 -11.72
N SER A 548 19.67 17.92 -11.61
CA SER A 548 18.61 18.88 -11.95
C SER A 548 18.32 18.92 -13.48
N PRO A 549 17.20 19.51 -13.90
CA PRO A 549 16.91 19.71 -15.33
C PRO A 549 18.00 20.45 -16.11
N THR A 550 18.72 21.36 -15.45
CA THR A 550 19.85 22.09 -16.06
C THR A 550 21.13 21.27 -16.18
N GLU A 551 21.35 20.33 -15.24
CA GLU A 551 22.53 19.44 -15.25
C GLU A 551 22.36 18.25 -16.18
N LYS A 552 21.12 17.75 -16.34
CA LYS A 552 20.80 16.53 -17.12
C LYS A 552 19.66 16.76 -18.13
N PRO A 553 19.73 17.81 -18.98
CA PRO A 553 18.61 18.20 -19.86
C PRO A 553 18.14 17.07 -20.78
N GLU A 554 19.05 16.18 -21.23
CA GLU A 554 18.71 15.06 -22.10
C GLU A 554 17.82 14.02 -21.43
N VAL A 555 18.08 13.72 -20.13
CA VAL A 555 17.28 12.76 -19.36
C VAL A 555 15.86 13.31 -19.19
N TYR A 556 15.72 14.58 -18.84
CA TYR A 556 14.41 15.23 -18.71
C TYR A 556 13.66 15.35 -20.04
N ARG A 557 14.36 15.65 -21.14
CA ARG A 557 13.73 15.71 -22.46
C ARG A 557 13.20 14.34 -22.90
N ARG A 558 13.94 13.25 -22.67
CA ARG A 558 13.48 11.89 -22.93
C ARG A 558 12.25 11.54 -22.10
N ALA A 559 12.21 11.99 -20.86
CA ALA A 559 11.11 11.76 -19.91
C ALA A 559 9.92 12.72 -20.09
N ASN A 560 9.90 13.55 -21.15
CA ASN A 560 8.80 14.47 -21.46
C ASN A 560 7.90 13.86 -22.53
N VAL A 561 6.68 13.50 -22.14
CA VAL A 561 5.65 12.95 -23.03
C VAL A 561 5.00 14.04 -23.87
N LEU A 562 4.87 15.27 -23.33
CA LEU A 562 4.12 16.35 -23.98
C LEU A 562 4.72 16.73 -25.34
N SER A 563 6.03 16.61 -25.49
CA SER A 563 6.72 16.88 -26.76
C SER A 563 6.57 15.78 -27.82
N GLN A 564 5.85 14.69 -27.51
CA GLN A 564 5.74 13.50 -28.36
C GLN A 564 4.28 13.04 -28.56
N VAL A 565 3.29 13.83 -28.13
CA VAL A 565 1.86 13.49 -28.22
C VAL A 565 1.35 13.31 -29.64
N ASP A 566 2.04 13.90 -30.64
CA ASP A 566 1.76 13.69 -32.05
C ASP A 566 1.80 12.21 -32.45
N LYS A 567 2.65 11.41 -31.81
CA LYS A 567 2.81 9.97 -32.05
C LYS A 567 1.65 9.12 -31.54
N VAL A 568 0.89 9.62 -30.57
CA VAL A 568 -0.19 8.86 -29.92
C VAL A 568 -1.26 8.47 -30.94
N LYS A 569 -1.61 7.18 -30.97
CA LYS A 569 -2.71 6.62 -31.77
C LYS A 569 -3.78 5.99 -30.87
N THR A 570 -3.38 5.54 -29.72
CA THR A 570 -4.20 4.84 -28.73
C THR A 570 -5.21 5.78 -28.08
N PRO A 571 -6.52 5.45 -28.01
CA PRO A 571 -7.47 6.15 -27.16
C PRO A 571 -7.05 6.11 -25.68
N LEU A 572 -7.22 7.24 -24.98
CA LEU A 572 -6.85 7.36 -23.56
C LEU A 572 -8.05 7.71 -22.68
N LEU A 573 -8.08 7.04 -21.51
CA LEU A 573 -8.85 7.47 -20.34
C LEU A 573 -7.88 8.02 -19.32
N VAL A 574 -8.04 9.29 -18.93
CA VAL A 574 -7.17 9.99 -17.96
C VAL A 574 -8.00 10.34 -16.74
N MET A 575 -7.51 10.04 -15.53
CA MET A 575 -8.21 10.32 -14.28
C MET A 575 -7.26 10.88 -13.22
N HIS A 576 -7.71 11.91 -12.45
CA HIS A 576 -6.88 12.54 -11.42
C HIS A 576 -7.70 13.06 -10.25
N GLY A 577 -7.16 12.98 -9.02
CA GLY A 577 -7.69 13.67 -7.85
C GLY A 577 -7.34 15.17 -7.90
N GLU A 578 -8.31 16.05 -7.64
CA GLU A 578 -8.11 17.51 -7.78
C GLU A 578 -7.16 18.08 -6.71
N ASP A 579 -7.09 17.43 -5.55
CA ASP A 579 -6.27 17.86 -4.41
C ASP A 579 -4.99 17.02 -4.25
N ASP A 580 -4.50 16.39 -5.34
CA ASP A 580 -3.30 15.54 -5.29
C ASP A 580 -2.02 16.38 -5.03
N PRO A 581 -1.42 16.24 -3.81
CA PRO A 581 -0.22 17.00 -3.46
C PRO A 581 1.07 16.28 -3.88
N GLN A 582 0.98 15.02 -4.28
CA GLN A 582 2.13 14.19 -4.65
C GLN A 582 2.46 14.34 -6.14
N VAL A 583 1.46 14.18 -7.00
CA VAL A 583 1.56 14.48 -8.43
C VAL A 583 0.60 15.62 -8.73
N PRO A 584 1.09 16.85 -8.98
CA PRO A 584 0.20 17.98 -9.25
C PRO A 584 -0.76 17.69 -10.42
N PRO A 585 -2.08 17.93 -10.27
CA PRO A 585 -3.09 17.66 -11.31
C PRO A 585 -2.80 18.36 -12.65
N ALA A 586 -1.98 19.39 -12.61
CA ALA A 586 -1.47 20.05 -13.82
C ALA A 586 -0.77 19.09 -14.80
N ASN A 587 -0.19 17.97 -14.35
CA ASN A 587 0.39 16.96 -15.23
C ASN A 587 -0.67 16.37 -16.17
N SER A 588 -1.75 15.82 -15.63
CA SER A 588 -2.84 15.26 -16.44
C SER A 588 -3.56 16.33 -17.25
N ALA A 589 -3.79 17.53 -16.69
CA ALA A 589 -4.45 18.61 -17.41
C ALA A 589 -3.66 19.05 -18.66
N LEU A 590 -2.33 19.20 -18.55
CA LEU A 590 -1.46 19.53 -19.68
C LEU A 590 -1.40 18.40 -20.71
N PHE A 591 -1.38 17.15 -20.26
CA PHE A 591 -1.40 15.99 -21.17
C PHE A 591 -2.69 15.95 -21.99
N VAL A 592 -3.83 16.08 -21.33
CA VAL A 592 -5.15 16.12 -22.00
C VAL A 592 -5.24 17.29 -22.97
N LYS A 593 -4.76 18.48 -22.58
CA LYS A 593 -4.72 19.65 -23.44
C LYS A 593 -3.89 19.35 -24.71
N ALA A 594 -2.67 18.87 -24.57
CA ALA A 594 -1.80 18.52 -25.69
C ALA A 594 -2.42 17.45 -26.60
N LEU A 595 -3.02 16.40 -26.02
CA LEU A 595 -3.72 15.36 -26.78
C LEU A 595 -4.88 15.94 -27.63
N ARG A 596 -5.70 16.84 -27.05
CA ARG A 596 -6.81 17.50 -27.76
C ARG A 596 -6.32 18.43 -28.88
N GLU A 597 -5.26 19.19 -28.65
CA GLU A 597 -4.62 20.04 -29.67
C GLU A 597 -4.10 19.23 -30.86
N HIS A 598 -3.67 18.00 -30.62
CA HIS A 598 -3.26 17.04 -31.65
C HIS A 598 -4.39 16.13 -32.14
N HIS A 599 -5.65 16.46 -31.84
CA HIS A 599 -6.85 15.70 -32.27
C HIS A 599 -6.83 14.22 -31.87
N LYS A 600 -6.24 13.89 -30.70
CA LYS A 600 -6.21 12.52 -30.16
C LYS A 600 -7.49 12.22 -29.37
N THR A 601 -7.91 10.96 -29.36
CA THR A 601 -9.06 10.53 -28.57
C THR A 601 -8.69 10.44 -27.10
N VAL A 602 -9.27 11.31 -26.26
CA VAL A 602 -9.01 11.35 -24.81
C VAL A 602 -10.27 11.69 -24.02
N PHE A 603 -10.51 10.93 -22.97
CA PHE A 603 -11.55 11.16 -21.97
C PHE A 603 -10.85 11.55 -20.66
N TYR A 604 -11.34 12.60 -20.01
CA TYR A 604 -10.71 13.13 -18.82
C TYR A 604 -11.72 13.34 -17.70
N PHE A 605 -11.44 12.75 -16.53
CA PHE A 605 -12.27 12.88 -15.33
C PHE A 605 -11.42 13.31 -14.14
N THR A 606 -11.93 14.26 -13.36
CA THR A 606 -11.31 14.70 -12.12
C THR A 606 -12.23 14.42 -10.95
N TYR A 607 -11.66 14.29 -9.74
CA TYR A 607 -12.39 13.92 -8.54
C TYR A 607 -12.10 14.93 -7.42
N PRO A 608 -13.07 15.79 -7.08
CA PRO A 608 -12.93 16.78 -6.00
C PRO A 608 -12.68 16.11 -4.65
N GLY A 609 -11.75 16.67 -3.85
CA GLY A 609 -11.42 16.16 -2.52
C GLY A 609 -10.62 14.86 -2.52
N GLU A 610 -10.22 14.33 -3.69
CA GLU A 610 -9.31 13.19 -3.76
C GLU A 610 -7.87 13.66 -3.86
N LEU A 611 -7.01 12.95 -3.11
CA LEU A 611 -5.57 13.13 -3.08
C LEU A 611 -4.92 12.24 -4.16
N HIS A 612 -3.74 11.66 -3.85
CA HIS A 612 -3.05 10.73 -4.73
C HIS A 612 -3.70 9.34 -4.68
N GLY A 613 -4.61 9.08 -5.60
CA GLY A 613 -5.49 7.91 -5.63
C GLY A 613 -6.97 8.27 -5.37
N PHE A 614 -7.84 7.27 -5.39
CA PHE A 614 -9.27 7.43 -5.14
C PHE A 614 -9.64 6.71 -3.84
N SER A 615 -9.86 7.45 -2.77
CA SER A 615 -10.09 6.94 -1.42
C SER A 615 -11.57 6.90 -1.04
N GLN A 616 -12.36 7.85 -1.54
CA GLN A 616 -13.79 7.93 -1.26
C GLN A 616 -14.53 6.80 -2.00
N PRO A 617 -15.37 6.00 -1.32
CA PRO A 617 -16.02 4.84 -1.94
C PRO A 617 -16.80 5.16 -3.22
N ALA A 618 -17.51 6.30 -3.24
CA ALA A 618 -18.28 6.73 -4.40
C ALA A 618 -17.38 7.04 -5.61
N HIS A 619 -16.27 7.75 -5.40
CA HIS A 619 -15.31 8.08 -6.44
C HIS A 619 -14.56 6.84 -6.95
N ARG A 620 -14.20 5.92 -6.05
CA ARG A 620 -13.55 4.66 -6.42
C ARG A 620 -14.47 3.78 -7.27
N LEU A 621 -15.75 3.68 -6.90
CA LEU A 621 -16.74 2.96 -7.68
C LEU A 621 -16.90 3.55 -9.09
N ASP A 622 -17.10 4.86 -9.15
CA ASP A 622 -17.25 5.59 -10.41
C ASP A 622 -16.00 5.44 -11.32
N ALA A 623 -14.80 5.56 -10.73
CA ALA A 623 -13.55 5.35 -11.45
C ALA A 623 -13.44 3.92 -12.02
N TRP A 624 -13.75 2.88 -11.24
CA TRP A 624 -13.76 1.50 -11.72
C TRP A 624 -14.81 1.25 -12.81
N GLN A 625 -16.02 1.80 -12.65
CA GLN A 625 -17.08 1.70 -13.68
C GLN A 625 -16.62 2.31 -15.01
N LYS A 626 -16.02 3.50 -14.98
CA LYS A 626 -15.49 4.17 -16.17
C LYS A 626 -14.34 3.39 -16.81
N GLN A 627 -13.40 2.88 -16.01
CA GLN A 627 -12.31 2.05 -16.52
C GLN A 627 -12.84 0.79 -17.20
N LEU A 628 -13.79 0.09 -16.57
CA LEU A 628 -14.40 -1.11 -17.15
C LEU A 628 -15.15 -0.80 -18.43
N ALA A 629 -15.99 0.24 -18.45
CA ALA A 629 -16.73 0.66 -19.63
C ALA A 629 -15.78 1.03 -20.80
N PHE A 630 -14.67 1.70 -20.51
CA PHE A 630 -13.66 2.05 -21.48
C PHE A 630 -12.97 0.81 -22.07
N LEU A 631 -12.57 -0.15 -21.23
CA LEU A 631 -12.00 -1.42 -21.67
C LEU A 631 -12.99 -2.23 -22.52
N GLN A 632 -14.26 -2.30 -22.11
CA GLN A 632 -15.32 -2.97 -22.87
C GLN A 632 -15.49 -2.34 -24.27
N GLN A 633 -15.51 -1.03 -24.36
CA GLN A 633 -15.68 -0.35 -25.63
C GLN A 633 -14.53 -0.60 -26.61
N TYR A 634 -13.30 -0.57 -26.15
CA TYR A 634 -12.13 -0.58 -27.05
C TYR A 634 -11.51 -1.97 -27.26
N ILE A 635 -11.58 -2.86 -26.29
CA ILE A 635 -10.92 -4.17 -26.40
C ILE A 635 -11.84 -5.37 -26.17
N ASN A 636 -13.09 -5.19 -25.66
CA ASN A 636 -14.00 -6.29 -25.40
C ASN A 636 -15.48 -5.99 -25.68
N PRO A 637 -15.86 -5.58 -26.89
CA PRO A 637 -17.21 -5.13 -27.21
C PRO A 637 -18.30 -6.21 -27.07
N LYS A 638 -17.94 -7.49 -26.90
CA LYS A 638 -18.90 -8.60 -26.79
C LYS A 638 -19.47 -8.80 -25.36
N TYR A 639 -18.88 -8.18 -24.35
CA TYR A 639 -19.31 -8.32 -22.94
C TYR A 639 -20.28 -7.21 -22.47
N GLY A 640 -20.69 -6.32 -23.36
CA GLY A 640 -21.49 -5.14 -23.03
C GLY A 640 -22.98 -5.34 -22.94
N THR A 641 -23.53 -6.29 -22.13
CA THR A 641 -25.00 -6.35 -21.93
C THR A 641 -25.49 -7.00 -20.63
N THR A 642 -24.70 -7.04 -19.55
CA THR A 642 -25.20 -7.55 -18.26
C THR A 642 -25.02 -6.62 -17.07
N THR A 643 -24.90 -5.31 -17.29
CA THR A 643 -24.99 -4.35 -16.18
C THR A 643 -26.42 -3.84 -16.07
N THR A 644 -27.15 -4.39 -15.12
CA THR A 644 -28.42 -3.84 -14.62
C THR A 644 -28.13 -2.68 -13.65
N SER A 645 -27.54 -1.59 -14.12
CA SER A 645 -27.56 -0.31 -13.41
C SER A 645 -27.93 0.79 -14.37
N THR A 646 -28.83 1.65 -13.96
CA THR A 646 -29.54 2.67 -14.73
C THR A 646 -28.68 3.86 -15.17
N ASP A 647 -27.34 3.79 -15.03
CA ASP A 647 -26.41 4.81 -15.49
C ASP A 647 -25.38 4.16 -16.42
N GLU A 648 -25.71 3.96 -17.68
CA GLU A 648 -24.75 3.59 -18.71
C GLU A 648 -23.74 4.71 -18.92
N VAL A 649 -22.48 4.47 -18.54
CA VAL A 649 -21.36 5.33 -18.95
C VAL A 649 -21.11 5.04 -20.42
N VAL A 650 -21.70 5.83 -21.31
CA VAL A 650 -21.46 5.75 -22.76
C VAL A 650 -20.34 6.73 -23.10
N PHE A 651 -19.20 6.19 -23.53
CA PHE A 651 -18.18 7.01 -24.17
C PHE A 651 -18.61 7.28 -25.61
N PRO A 652 -18.63 8.54 -26.09
CA PRO A 652 -19.00 8.83 -27.48
C PRO A 652 -18.12 8.06 -28.45
N GLY A 653 -18.73 7.40 -29.43
CA GLY A 653 -18.00 6.67 -30.47
C GLY A 653 -17.04 7.59 -31.23
N SER A 654 -16.04 7.03 -31.91
CA SER A 654 -15.00 7.72 -32.71
C SER A 654 -15.54 8.40 -33.98
N GLY A 655 -16.64 9.16 -33.87
CA GLY A 655 -17.20 10.00 -34.92
C GLY A 655 -17.10 11.45 -34.51
N LYS A 656 -16.71 12.31 -35.42
CA LYS A 656 -16.39 13.74 -35.40
C LYS A 656 -17.20 14.71 -34.51
N GLU A 657 -17.94 14.27 -33.48
CA GLU A 657 -18.83 15.11 -32.66
C GLU A 657 -18.46 15.25 -31.17
N ALA A 658 -17.26 14.89 -30.74
CA ALA A 658 -16.83 15.02 -29.34
C ALA A 658 -16.34 16.43 -28.92
N ASN A 659 -16.65 17.48 -29.70
CA ASN A 659 -16.16 18.86 -29.45
C ASN A 659 -17.22 19.86 -28.96
N SER A 660 -18.38 19.43 -28.51
CA SER A 660 -19.36 20.38 -27.96
C SER A 660 -19.98 19.82 -26.69
N HIS A 661 -19.41 20.15 -25.54
CA HIS A 661 -20.08 20.36 -24.24
C HIS A 661 -19.04 20.19 -23.11
N ASN A 662 -18.43 21.30 -22.78
CA ASN A 662 -17.98 21.72 -21.46
C ASN A 662 -17.06 22.97 -21.61
N GLU A 663 -17.63 24.02 -22.23
CA GLU A 663 -17.24 25.38 -21.93
C GLU A 663 -18.39 25.96 -21.12
N GLU A 664 -18.23 26.02 -19.80
CA GLU A 664 -18.81 27.01 -18.88
C GLU A 664 -18.72 26.45 -17.44
N LYS A 665 -17.69 26.84 -16.76
CA LYS A 665 -17.53 27.46 -15.45
C LYS A 665 -16.13 27.29 -14.90
#